data_c59dcc1271d632ae5bd4cbd69905f437
#
_entry.id   c59dcc1271d632ae5bd4cbd69905f437
#
_cell.length_a   1.000
_cell.length_b   1.000
_cell.length_c   1.000
_cell.angle_alpha   90.00
_cell.angle_beta   90.00
_cell.angle_gamma   90.00
#
_symmetry.space_group_name_H-M   'P 1'
#
loop_
_entity.id
_entity.type
_entity.pdbx_description
1 polymer ?
#
loop_
_entity_poly.entity_id
_entity_poly.type
_entity_poly.pdbx_seq_one_letter_code
_entity_poly.pdbx_strand_id
1 'polypeptide(L)'
;GSDATVINADKEAVAKAITDEAVKAAEYDSLEAAEADGAVTVKTSAVQAELNLKTGGITWKHADGSVWLEQNKADLTRIDVVHYNTGGEKPIINRVKTVDGERNFIQNLKAEKVRDGYRARVFFDWKEDEEIHGLGQAEEGIYNYREHTQYLYQHNMRIPMPMFVSTEGYGVLFDCCSLMTFNDEGRESYLFLDTVDQIDYYLLGGNTMDGIIHDYRYLTGKAQMLPKWAYGYIQSKEQYYTAKELAEIVRHYREIGVPIDCVVQDWNTWEPGNWGEKILDKERYGDNKECMEEINKMHAHSMVSVWPNMNAGGKNHQEFIDAGYLLYDYATYNAFDEKAREMYWKQAKEGLFDEGFESWWCDSTEPFSGPDWNGGVKREPWERYELVGGEHKKYLDPAVANAFALMHAKGIYENQRKDTEDKRVLNLTRSGYASGQKYAAMLWSGDTCASWDNFKIQIVEGLNMGLSGYPYWTLDIGAFFTVADKWQNRGCGCNTDPEPKWFWQGKYNEGVKDKGYCELYTRWLEMGTFLPMFRSHGTDTPREIWNFGDKGTMFYDAIEKSIKLRYHLMPYIYSLAGAVHFNDYTIMRSLLFDFPQDKTARKIENEFMFGPSLLICAVTEPMYYGPESTELDREKTWECYLPQGADWYDYWTGKKYEGGQYVTVDAPIDQMPIFVKAGSILPVADGLTYASQKPEGPVKLMVYPGADAEFTLYEDEGNNYNFEKGAYATTKLIWNDQKGELTVEERQGSFDGMEDISYEEVII
;
A
#
# COMPACT_ATOMS: atom_id res chain seq x y z
N GLY A 1 13.43 22.66 -12.94
CA GLY A 1 12.93 22.29 -11.62
C GLY A 1 12.13 21.00 -11.73
N SER A 2 12.31 20.08 -10.80
CA SER A 2 11.52 18.86 -10.80
C SER A 2 10.10 19.18 -10.33
N ASP A 3 9.11 18.75 -11.08
CA ASP A 3 7.69 18.91 -10.74
C ASP A 3 7.22 17.90 -9.68
N ALA A 4 8.14 17.20 -9.02
CA ALA A 4 7.80 16.24 -7.97
C ALA A 4 7.45 17.00 -6.68
N THR A 5 6.17 17.01 -6.36
CA THR A 5 5.61 17.52 -5.11
C THR A 5 4.64 16.50 -4.54
N VAL A 6 4.52 16.43 -3.22
CA VAL A 6 3.50 15.60 -2.56
C VAL A 6 2.10 16.20 -2.72
N ILE A 7 2.03 17.50 -3.02
CA ILE A 7 0.80 18.23 -3.30
C ILE A 7 0.50 18.16 -4.79
N ASN A 8 -0.76 18.23 -5.14
CA ASN A 8 -1.22 18.26 -6.54
C ASN A 8 -0.45 19.26 -7.36
N ALA A 9 -0.03 18.84 -8.53
CA ALA A 9 1.07 19.28 -9.38
C ALA A 9 1.22 20.77 -9.69
N ASP A 10 0.33 21.60 -9.24
CA ASP A 10 0.41 23.04 -9.44
C ASP A 10 0.24 23.73 -8.08
N LYS A 11 1.39 24.09 -7.47
CA LYS A 11 1.39 24.85 -6.20
C LYS A 11 0.58 26.14 -6.31
N GLU A 12 0.55 26.79 -7.49
CA GLU A 12 -0.28 27.96 -7.72
C GLU A 12 -1.75 27.57 -7.81
N ALA A 13 -2.09 26.44 -8.46
CA ALA A 13 -3.46 25.95 -8.54
C ALA A 13 -3.96 25.42 -7.19
N VAL A 14 -3.11 24.73 -6.40
CA VAL A 14 -3.44 24.30 -5.02
C VAL A 14 -3.56 25.52 -4.10
N ALA A 15 -2.61 26.44 -4.15
CA ALA A 15 -2.69 27.68 -3.40
C ALA A 15 -3.91 28.50 -3.79
N LYS A 16 -4.27 28.53 -5.08
CA LYS A 16 -5.48 29.15 -5.58
C LYS A 16 -6.75 28.40 -5.16
N ALA A 17 -6.77 27.08 -5.21
CA ALA A 17 -7.89 26.28 -4.73
C ALA A 17 -8.07 26.43 -3.20
N ILE A 18 -6.99 26.42 -2.42
CA ILE A 18 -7.03 26.72 -0.99
C ILE A 18 -7.47 28.15 -0.75
N THR A 19 -7.00 29.10 -1.56
CA THR A 19 -7.39 30.51 -1.49
C THR A 19 -8.83 30.71 -1.95
N ASP A 20 -9.29 30.04 -3.00
CA ASP A 20 -10.68 30.10 -3.47
C ASP A 20 -11.64 29.43 -2.48
N GLU A 21 -11.25 28.33 -1.85
CA GLU A 21 -11.97 27.73 -0.72
C GLU A 21 -11.88 28.59 0.54
N ALA A 22 -10.73 29.21 0.81
CA ALA A 22 -10.59 30.19 1.89
C ALA A 22 -11.34 31.51 1.58
N VAL A 23 -11.47 31.90 0.32
CA VAL A 23 -12.32 33.03 -0.12
C VAL A 23 -13.79 32.65 -0.01
N LYS A 24 -14.17 31.42 -0.33
CA LYS A 24 -15.52 30.91 -0.05
C LYS A 24 -15.75 30.74 1.45
N ALA A 25 -14.75 30.26 2.20
CA ALA A 25 -14.78 30.22 3.65
C ALA A 25 -14.69 31.63 4.26
N ALA A 26 -14.08 32.61 3.61
CA ALA A 26 -14.06 34.01 4.00
C ALA A 26 -15.38 34.74 3.74
N GLU A 27 -16.27 34.17 2.93
CA GLU A 27 -17.70 34.50 2.99
C GLU A 27 -18.34 34.04 4.29
N TYR A 28 -17.68 33.09 5.00
CA TYR A 28 -18.11 32.53 6.27
C TYR A 28 -17.26 33.04 7.47
N ASP A 29 -15.99 33.43 7.24
CA ASP A 29 -15.09 33.84 8.29
C ASP A 29 -14.02 34.85 7.87
N SER A 30 -13.71 35.77 8.78
CA SER A 30 -12.60 36.70 8.63
C SER A 30 -11.27 36.01 8.93
N LEU A 31 -10.39 35.90 7.94
CA LEU A 31 -8.98 35.63 8.17
C LEU A 31 -8.39 36.88 8.85
N GLU A 32 -8.02 36.77 10.13
CA GLU A 32 -7.36 37.82 10.86
C GLU A 32 -5.86 37.54 10.93
N ALA A 33 -5.03 38.51 10.54
CA ALA A 33 -3.59 38.44 10.74
C ALA A 33 -3.11 39.66 11.51
N ALA A 34 -2.29 39.44 12.52
CA ALA A 34 -1.72 40.50 13.35
C ALA A 34 -0.25 40.20 13.68
N GLU A 35 0.58 41.25 13.69
CA GLU A 35 1.96 41.18 14.17
C GLU A 35 2.08 41.99 15.44
N ALA A 36 2.55 41.35 16.51
CA ALA A 36 2.83 41.99 17.79
C ALA A 36 3.96 41.24 18.53
N ASP A 37 4.81 41.99 19.22
CA ASP A 37 5.85 41.46 20.13
C ASP A 37 6.78 40.37 19.50
N GLY A 38 7.06 40.45 18.19
CA GLY A 38 7.92 39.51 17.49
C GLY A 38 7.23 38.18 17.12
N ALA A 39 5.93 38.14 17.12
CA ALA A 39 5.10 37.04 16.66
C ALA A 39 4.09 37.50 15.60
N VAL A 40 3.77 36.60 14.66
CA VAL A 40 2.67 36.77 13.72
C VAL A 40 1.58 35.77 14.07
N THR A 41 0.39 36.27 14.36
CA THR A 41 -0.79 35.44 14.60
C THR A 41 -1.68 35.44 13.37
N VAL A 42 -2.06 34.28 12.91
CA VAL A 42 -3.06 34.06 11.84
C VAL A 42 -4.21 33.26 12.44
N LYS A 43 -5.44 33.77 12.28
CA LYS A 43 -6.62 33.19 12.91
C LYS A 43 -7.77 33.03 11.94
N THR A 44 -8.42 31.87 12.01
CA THR A 44 -9.71 31.58 11.40
C THR A 44 -10.74 31.24 12.46
N SER A 45 -11.99 30.91 12.10
CA SER A 45 -12.98 30.42 13.07
C SER A 45 -12.60 29.10 13.71
N ALA A 46 -11.81 28.26 13.02
CA ALA A 46 -11.49 26.90 13.44
C ALA A 46 -10.11 26.75 14.07
N VAL A 47 -9.11 27.51 13.60
CA VAL A 47 -7.71 27.34 14.01
C VAL A 47 -6.99 28.67 14.12
N GLN A 48 -6.02 28.74 15.04
CA GLN A 48 -5.08 29.84 15.16
C GLN A 48 -3.65 29.31 15.05
N ALA A 49 -2.81 29.97 14.24
CA ALA A 49 -1.38 29.76 14.16
C ALA A 49 -0.64 31.00 14.70
N GLU A 50 0.30 30.81 15.62
CA GLU A 50 1.14 31.84 16.18
C GLU A 50 2.61 31.57 15.84
N LEU A 51 3.15 32.30 14.86
CA LEU A 51 4.53 32.17 14.40
C LEU A 51 5.46 33.08 15.21
N ASN A 52 6.43 32.49 15.88
CA ASN A 52 7.51 33.19 16.54
C ASN A 52 8.60 33.58 15.53
N LEU A 53 8.75 34.84 15.24
CA LEU A 53 9.71 35.37 14.23
C LEU A 53 11.18 35.16 14.59
N LYS A 54 11.49 34.89 15.86
CA LYS A 54 12.87 34.67 16.32
C LYS A 54 13.27 33.22 16.21
N THR A 55 12.37 32.28 16.50
CA THR A 55 12.67 30.84 16.54
C THR A 55 12.21 30.10 15.27
N GLY A 56 11.30 30.70 14.49
CA GLY A 56 10.61 30.02 13.40
C GLY A 56 9.61 28.96 13.91
N GLY A 57 9.31 28.96 15.20
CA GLY A 57 8.33 28.05 15.79
C GLY A 57 6.91 28.51 15.51
N ILE A 58 5.98 27.55 15.39
CA ILE A 58 4.56 27.81 15.20
C ILE A 58 3.78 27.06 16.27
N THR A 59 3.03 27.79 17.11
CA THR A 59 2.06 27.21 18.02
C THR A 59 0.70 27.17 17.34
N TRP A 60 0.19 25.98 17.11
CA TRP A 60 -1.14 25.75 16.56
C TRP A 60 -2.15 25.59 17.70
N LYS A 61 -3.28 26.27 17.58
CA LYS A 61 -4.32 26.33 18.63
C LYS A 61 -5.70 26.08 18.04
N HIS A 62 -6.57 25.45 18.80
CA HIS A 62 -8.00 25.39 18.50
C HIS A 62 -8.63 26.79 18.56
N ALA A 63 -9.86 26.93 18.09
CA ALA A 63 -10.62 28.18 18.14
C ALA A 63 -10.82 28.72 19.55
N ASP A 64 -10.86 27.86 20.57
CA ASP A 64 -10.97 28.21 21.98
C ASP A 64 -9.65 28.68 22.63
N GLY A 65 -8.54 28.63 21.85
CA GLY A 65 -7.20 29.03 22.29
C GLY A 65 -6.39 27.93 22.97
N SER A 66 -6.93 26.72 23.15
CA SER A 66 -6.15 25.58 23.66
C SER A 66 -5.11 25.13 22.63
N VAL A 67 -3.92 24.75 23.10
CA VAL A 67 -2.81 24.32 22.23
C VAL A 67 -3.11 22.95 21.64
N TRP A 68 -3.02 22.87 20.32
CA TRP A 68 -3.18 21.64 19.54
C TRP A 68 -1.82 20.98 19.28
N LEU A 69 -0.93 21.72 18.61
CA LEU A 69 0.44 21.29 18.33
C LEU A 69 1.41 22.43 18.63
N GLU A 70 2.52 22.12 19.31
CA GLU A 70 3.62 23.05 19.53
C GLU A 70 4.83 22.64 18.67
N GLN A 71 5.04 23.36 17.56
CA GLN A 71 6.27 23.32 16.80
C GLN A 71 7.15 24.47 17.29
N ASN A 72 8.07 24.16 18.23
CA ASN A 72 8.70 25.16 19.09
C ASN A 72 9.79 25.98 18.40
N LYS A 73 10.48 25.41 17.41
CA LYS A 73 11.52 26.10 16.62
C LYS A 73 11.75 25.41 15.26
N ALA A 74 12.42 26.11 14.36
CA ALA A 74 12.93 25.54 13.12
C ALA A 74 14.36 26.03 12.85
N ASP A 75 15.22 25.12 12.37
CA ASP A 75 16.60 25.43 11.97
C ASP A 75 16.77 25.23 10.47
N LEU A 76 17.48 26.18 9.83
CA LEU A 76 17.89 26.11 8.43
C LEU A 76 19.41 26.24 8.32
N THR A 77 20.06 25.25 7.74
CA THR A 77 21.49 25.28 7.44
C THR A 77 21.70 25.27 5.92
N ARG A 78 22.30 26.34 5.41
CA ARG A 78 22.61 26.45 3.97
C ARG A 78 23.55 25.37 3.50
N ILE A 79 23.26 24.75 2.37
CA ILE A 79 24.08 23.75 1.69
C ILE A 79 24.19 24.06 0.21
N ASP A 80 25.22 23.48 -0.43
CA ASP A 80 25.30 23.40 -1.88
C ASP A 80 24.51 22.17 -2.34
N VAL A 81 23.50 22.37 -3.19
CA VAL A 81 22.81 21.25 -3.86
C VAL A 81 23.66 20.82 -5.04
N VAL A 82 24.01 19.56 -5.04
CA VAL A 82 24.96 18.96 -5.97
C VAL A 82 24.28 17.92 -6.84
N HIS A 83 24.49 18.00 -8.15
CA HIS A 83 24.21 16.92 -9.08
C HIS A 83 25.51 16.23 -9.49
N TYR A 84 25.41 14.96 -9.87
CA TYR A 84 26.53 14.19 -10.35
C TYR A 84 26.36 13.90 -11.84
N ASN A 85 27.42 14.13 -12.61
CA ASN A 85 27.48 13.86 -14.05
C ASN A 85 28.91 13.48 -14.46
N THR A 86 29.11 13.04 -15.71
CA THR A 86 30.43 12.66 -16.20
C THR A 86 31.27 13.83 -16.73
N GLY A 87 30.76 15.06 -16.68
CA GLY A 87 31.42 16.22 -17.25
C GLY A 87 31.63 16.14 -18.76
N GLY A 88 30.79 15.42 -19.48
CA GLY A 88 30.91 15.16 -20.92
C GLY A 88 31.92 14.05 -21.28
N GLU A 89 32.57 13.44 -20.31
CA GLU A 89 33.46 12.29 -20.52
C GLU A 89 32.65 10.99 -20.72
N LYS A 90 33.25 10.02 -21.42
CA LYS A 90 32.65 8.69 -21.53
C LYS A 90 32.52 8.05 -20.14
N PRO A 91 31.36 7.49 -19.76
CA PRO A 91 31.18 6.86 -18.47
C PRO A 91 32.11 5.64 -18.30
N ILE A 92 32.73 5.53 -17.12
CA ILE A 92 33.45 4.33 -16.68
C ILE A 92 32.49 3.51 -15.83
N ILE A 93 31.93 2.47 -16.44
CA ILE A 93 30.85 1.67 -15.85
C ILE A 93 31.45 0.43 -15.18
N ASN A 94 31.25 0.31 -13.88
CA ASN A 94 31.44 -0.95 -13.15
C ASN A 94 30.07 -1.65 -13.02
N ARG A 95 29.90 -2.78 -13.70
CA ARG A 95 28.68 -3.58 -13.64
C ARG A 95 28.78 -4.60 -12.53
N VAL A 96 27.78 -4.62 -11.67
CA VAL A 96 27.67 -5.57 -10.55
C VAL A 96 26.36 -6.34 -10.70
N LYS A 97 26.45 -7.66 -10.70
CA LYS A 97 25.28 -8.51 -10.64
C LYS A 97 24.66 -8.43 -9.24
N THR A 98 23.37 -8.12 -9.17
CA THR A 98 22.60 -8.02 -7.94
C THR A 98 21.36 -8.93 -8.02
N VAL A 99 20.63 -9.05 -6.93
CA VAL A 99 19.33 -9.76 -6.92
C VAL A 99 18.29 -9.08 -7.81
N ASP A 100 18.41 -7.76 -8.03
CA ASP A 100 17.56 -6.95 -8.90
C ASP A 100 18.18 -6.73 -10.29
N GLY A 101 18.90 -7.70 -10.83
CA GLY A 101 19.57 -7.63 -12.12
C GLY A 101 20.98 -7.02 -12.07
N GLU A 102 21.47 -6.54 -13.21
CA GLU A 102 22.77 -5.84 -13.26
C GLU A 102 22.59 -4.38 -12.85
N ARG A 103 23.44 -3.90 -11.94
CA ARG A 103 23.51 -2.49 -11.55
C ARG A 103 24.81 -1.87 -12.05
N ASN A 104 24.70 -0.66 -12.57
CA ASN A 104 25.83 0.11 -13.04
C ASN A 104 26.27 1.11 -11.96
N PHE A 105 27.54 1.02 -11.57
CA PHE A 105 28.18 2.00 -10.71
C PHE A 105 29.15 2.82 -11.56
N ILE A 106 28.91 4.12 -11.68
CA ILE A 106 29.71 5.01 -12.52
C ILE A 106 30.87 5.58 -11.71
N GLN A 107 32.09 5.25 -12.12
CA GLN A 107 33.30 5.57 -11.37
C GLN A 107 33.80 7.02 -11.56
N ASN A 108 33.52 7.64 -12.72
CA ASN A 108 33.96 8.98 -13.06
C ASN A 108 32.90 10.06 -12.97
N LEU A 109 31.95 9.89 -12.06
CA LEU A 109 30.97 10.94 -11.71
C LEU A 109 31.71 12.10 -11.02
N LYS A 110 31.41 13.31 -11.46
CA LYS A 110 31.88 14.57 -10.91
C LYS A 110 30.71 15.30 -10.27
N ALA A 111 30.94 15.82 -9.07
CA ALA A 111 30.00 16.65 -8.38
C ALA A 111 29.95 18.04 -8.97
N GLU A 112 28.77 18.56 -9.28
CA GLU A 112 28.56 19.91 -9.78
C GLU A 112 27.49 20.61 -8.94
N LYS A 113 27.87 21.76 -8.37
CA LYS A 113 26.89 22.60 -7.68
C LYS A 113 25.90 23.18 -8.69
N VAL A 114 24.62 22.92 -8.47
CA VAL A 114 23.54 23.40 -9.36
C VAL A 114 22.75 24.57 -8.76
N ARG A 115 22.64 24.63 -7.43
CA ARG A 115 21.98 25.73 -6.71
C ARG A 115 22.37 25.72 -5.23
N ASP A 116 21.94 26.76 -4.52
CA ASP A 116 21.89 26.75 -3.06
C ASP A 116 20.62 26.03 -2.60
N GLY A 117 20.65 25.48 -1.40
CA GLY A 117 19.52 24.86 -0.72
C GLY A 117 19.76 24.86 0.80
N TYR A 118 18.94 24.12 1.52
CA TYR A 118 19.03 24.02 2.97
C TYR A 118 18.87 22.58 3.44
N ARG A 119 19.52 22.25 4.55
CA ARG A 119 19.06 21.24 5.50
C ARG A 119 18.19 21.90 6.52
N ALA A 120 17.10 21.24 6.90
CA ALA A 120 16.20 21.81 7.87
C ALA A 120 15.90 20.83 9.02
N ARG A 121 15.60 21.35 10.19
CA ARG A 121 14.98 20.62 11.29
C ARG A 121 13.78 21.39 11.78
N VAL A 122 12.67 20.68 11.94
CA VAL A 122 11.43 21.20 12.52
C VAL A 122 11.20 20.49 13.83
N PHE A 123 11.20 21.21 14.94
CA PHE A 123 11.18 20.65 16.28
C PHE A 123 9.79 20.70 16.88
N PHE A 124 9.44 19.67 17.64
CA PHE A 124 8.13 19.49 18.24
C PHE A 124 8.24 19.26 19.74
N ASP A 125 7.24 19.75 20.48
CA ASP A 125 7.01 19.41 21.87
C ASP A 125 5.69 18.64 21.97
N TRP A 126 5.80 17.37 22.39
CA TRP A 126 4.65 16.47 22.52
C TRP A 126 4.03 16.54 23.91
N LYS A 127 2.73 16.32 24.00
CA LYS A 127 2.06 16.09 25.27
C LYS A 127 2.47 14.74 25.86
N GLU A 128 2.30 14.55 27.18
CA GLU A 128 2.80 13.37 27.90
C GLU A 128 2.22 12.04 27.38
N ASP A 129 0.92 11.98 27.14
CA ASP A 129 0.19 10.78 26.67
C ASP A 129 -0.03 10.76 25.15
N GLU A 130 0.60 11.65 24.40
CA GLU A 130 0.47 11.76 22.96
C GLU A 130 1.25 10.66 22.25
N GLU A 131 0.60 9.99 21.31
CA GLU A 131 1.20 8.96 20.45
C GLU A 131 1.30 9.48 19.01
N ILE A 132 2.38 9.12 18.31
CA ILE A 132 2.68 9.53 16.94
C ILE A 132 2.75 8.30 16.08
N HIS A 133 1.99 8.28 14.99
CA HIS A 133 1.88 7.15 14.05
C HIS A 133 2.03 7.61 12.62
N GLY A 134 2.11 6.69 11.66
CA GLY A 134 2.21 7.00 10.24
C GLY A 134 3.62 6.79 9.69
N LEU A 135 4.16 7.77 8.97
CA LEU A 135 5.50 7.75 8.33
C LEU A 135 5.69 6.64 7.28
N GLY A 136 4.62 5.97 6.83
CA GLY A 136 4.66 4.89 5.87
C GLY A 136 4.96 3.53 6.49
N GLN A 137 5.62 2.64 5.73
CA GLN A 137 6.04 1.32 6.21
C GLN A 137 7.55 1.23 6.38
N ALA A 138 7.99 0.46 7.38
CA ALA A 138 9.38 0.15 7.62
C ALA A 138 9.55 -1.18 8.35
N GLU A 139 10.61 -1.93 7.98
CA GLU A 139 10.88 -3.27 8.49
C GLU A 139 11.18 -3.35 10.00
N GLU A 140 11.33 -2.23 10.67
CA GLU A 140 11.49 -2.20 12.13
C GLU A 140 10.18 -2.48 12.87
N GLY A 141 9.03 -2.33 12.22
CA GLY A 141 7.72 -2.65 12.81
C GLY A 141 7.35 -1.78 14.00
N ILE A 142 7.69 -0.50 13.97
CA ILE A 142 7.36 0.47 15.03
C ILE A 142 5.98 1.03 14.76
N TYR A 143 5.04 0.82 15.69
CA TYR A 143 3.68 1.32 15.56
C TYR A 143 3.52 2.74 16.10
N ASN A 144 4.04 3.03 17.29
CA ASN A 144 4.08 4.36 17.90
C ASN A 144 5.52 4.87 17.91
N TYR A 145 5.76 5.98 17.23
CA TYR A 145 7.09 6.57 17.05
C TYR A 145 7.60 7.42 18.22
N ARG A 146 6.85 7.55 19.31
CA ARG A 146 7.35 8.21 20.51
C ARG A 146 8.53 7.43 21.08
N GLU A 147 9.59 8.17 21.41
CA GLU A 147 10.87 7.60 21.88
C GLU A 147 11.64 6.76 20.85
N HIS A 148 11.35 6.95 19.53
CA HIS A 148 11.99 6.23 18.45
C HIS A 148 12.53 7.18 17.37
N THR A 149 13.50 6.68 16.61
CA THR A 149 14.00 7.30 15.38
C THR A 149 13.53 6.50 14.18
N GLN A 150 13.05 7.19 13.13
CA GLN A 150 12.70 6.56 11.85
C GLN A 150 13.36 7.30 10.69
N TYR A 151 14.08 6.53 9.86
CA TYR A 151 14.75 7.01 8.67
C TYR A 151 13.85 6.86 7.44
N LEU A 152 13.58 7.96 6.74
CA LEU A 152 12.63 8.03 5.63
C LEU A 152 13.39 8.10 4.29
N TYR A 153 13.64 6.93 3.72
CA TYR A 153 14.29 6.74 2.43
C TYR A 153 13.67 5.54 1.70
N GLN A 154 13.77 5.51 0.39
CA GLN A 154 13.23 4.42 -0.42
C GLN A 154 14.17 3.23 -0.44
N HIS A 155 13.65 2.05 -0.17
CA HIS A 155 14.34 0.78 -0.34
C HIS A 155 13.32 -0.37 -0.43
N ASN A 156 13.72 -1.53 -0.96
CA ASN A 156 12.94 -2.74 -0.83
C ASN A 156 12.59 -2.99 0.66
N MET A 157 11.33 -3.30 0.98
CA MET A 157 10.74 -3.43 2.32
C MET A 157 10.53 -2.11 3.09
N ARG A 158 10.79 -0.94 2.47
CA ARG A 158 10.62 0.37 3.11
C ARG A 158 9.98 1.36 2.15
N ILE A 159 8.85 1.93 2.54
CA ILE A 159 8.15 2.97 1.78
C ILE A 159 7.88 4.14 2.73
N PRO A 160 8.67 5.22 2.66
CA PRO A 160 8.47 6.39 3.51
C PRO A 160 7.26 7.21 3.06
N MET A 161 6.55 7.80 4.03
CA MET A 161 5.54 8.81 3.78
C MET A 161 5.88 10.06 4.60
N PRO A 162 5.80 11.27 4.02
CA PRO A 162 6.15 12.52 4.72
C PRO A 162 5.01 13.02 5.60
N MET A 163 4.33 12.10 6.28
CA MET A 163 3.13 12.37 7.07
C MET A 163 3.13 11.56 8.34
N PHE A 164 2.83 12.20 9.45
CA PHE A 164 2.48 11.54 10.70
C PHE A 164 1.14 12.05 11.23
N VAL A 165 0.53 11.25 12.07
CA VAL A 165 -0.72 11.59 12.78
C VAL A 165 -0.53 11.47 14.27
N SER A 166 -1.26 12.30 15.03
CA SER A 166 -1.25 12.33 16.47
C SER A 166 -2.60 11.89 17.06
N THR A 167 -2.54 11.20 18.21
CA THR A 167 -3.74 10.88 19.01
C THR A 167 -4.46 12.11 19.56
N GLU A 168 -3.87 13.31 19.42
CA GLU A 168 -4.51 14.59 19.72
C GLU A 168 -5.46 15.08 18.61
N GLY A 169 -5.66 14.28 17.54
CA GLY A 169 -6.63 14.55 16.48
C GLY A 169 -6.14 15.50 15.39
N TYR A 170 -4.84 15.50 15.12
CA TYR A 170 -4.23 16.21 14.00
C TYR A 170 -3.24 15.33 13.24
N GLY A 171 -2.96 15.72 12.00
CA GLY A 171 -1.84 15.19 11.22
C GLY A 171 -0.91 16.31 10.76
N VAL A 172 0.32 15.95 10.40
CA VAL A 172 1.28 16.87 9.78
C VAL A 172 1.79 16.25 8.50
N LEU A 173 1.57 16.94 7.39
CA LEU A 173 2.06 16.56 6.07
C LEU A 173 3.18 17.53 5.65
N PHE A 174 4.37 16.98 5.38
CA PHE A 174 5.46 17.76 4.80
C PHE A 174 5.43 17.68 3.27
N ASP A 175 5.37 18.83 2.58
CA ASP A 175 5.57 18.90 1.13
C ASP A 175 7.06 18.85 0.82
N CYS A 176 7.62 17.68 1.03
CA CYS A 176 9.04 17.39 0.89
C CYS A 176 9.24 16.02 0.26
N CYS A 177 10.05 15.94 -0.78
CA CYS A 177 10.41 14.71 -1.47
C CYS A 177 11.88 14.30 -1.25
N SER A 178 12.63 15.03 -0.42
CA SER A 178 14.00 14.65 -0.06
C SER A 178 14.03 13.52 0.98
N LEU A 179 15.21 13.03 1.29
CA LEU A 179 15.43 12.15 2.43
C LEU A 179 15.06 12.88 3.72
N MET A 180 14.51 12.15 4.69
CA MET A 180 14.11 12.71 5.98
C MET A 180 14.46 11.76 7.14
N THR A 181 14.46 12.29 8.36
CA THR A 181 14.56 11.49 9.58
C THR A 181 13.62 12.07 10.63
N PHE A 182 12.70 11.24 11.11
CA PHE A 182 11.92 11.55 12.31
C PHE A 182 12.72 11.09 13.53
N ASN A 183 12.95 11.96 14.49
CA ASN A 183 13.67 11.64 15.72
C ASN A 183 12.86 12.08 16.94
N ASP A 184 12.58 11.13 17.83
CA ASP A 184 12.03 11.37 19.18
C ASP A 184 12.90 10.73 20.28
N GLU A 185 14.13 10.36 19.94
CA GLU A 185 15.10 9.88 20.93
C GLU A 185 15.87 11.04 21.58
N GLY A 186 16.09 10.97 22.85
CA GLY A 186 16.91 11.92 23.58
C GLY A 186 16.14 13.14 24.10
N ARG A 187 16.68 14.36 23.90
CA ARG A 187 16.15 15.59 24.54
C ARG A 187 15.24 16.40 23.64
N GLU A 188 15.33 16.23 22.35
CA GLU A 188 14.60 17.03 21.36
C GLU A 188 13.98 16.13 20.32
N SER A 189 12.71 16.41 20.03
CA SER A 189 11.98 15.74 18.96
C SER A 189 11.97 16.62 17.73
N TYR A 190 12.30 16.06 16.56
CA TYR A 190 12.33 16.83 15.32
C TYR A 190 12.12 15.94 14.07
N LEU A 191 11.68 16.58 13.00
CA LEU A 191 11.82 16.04 11.65
C LEU A 191 12.98 16.74 10.95
N PHE A 192 13.96 15.97 10.51
CA PHE A 192 15.08 16.42 9.68
C PHE A 192 14.72 16.26 8.22
N LEU A 193 15.02 17.31 7.43
CA LEU A 193 14.84 17.38 5.98
C LEU A 193 16.22 17.56 5.34
N ASP A 194 16.66 16.60 4.52
CA ASP A 194 18.05 16.58 3.99
C ASP A 194 18.31 17.70 2.98
N THR A 195 17.38 17.93 2.05
CA THR A 195 17.56 18.93 0.99
C THR A 195 16.25 19.60 0.63
N VAL A 196 16.12 20.86 0.97
CA VAL A 196 14.92 21.67 0.73
C VAL A 196 15.28 23.09 0.29
N ASP A 197 14.37 23.76 -0.38
CA ASP A 197 14.49 25.19 -0.68
C ASP A 197 13.82 26.04 0.41
N GLN A 198 12.84 25.48 1.09
CA GLN A 198 12.09 26.07 2.21
C GLN A 198 11.50 24.98 3.10
N ILE A 199 11.06 25.32 4.29
CA ILE A 199 10.22 24.46 5.12
C ILE A 199 8.77 24.67 4.68
N ASP A 200 8.13 23.58 4.27
CA ASP A 200 6.75 23.59 3.77
C ASP A 200 6.00 22.41 4.39
N TYR A 201 5.02 22.67 5.24
CA TYR A 201 4.18 21.65 5.85
C TYR A 201 2.76 22.14 6.11
N TYR A 202 1.84 21.20 6.23
CA TYR A 202 0.43 21.42 6.48
C TYR A 202 0.02 20.75 7.78
N LEU A 203 -0.67 21.49 8.64
CA LEU A 203 -1.43 20.91 9.74
C LEU A 203 -2.78 20.44 9.19
N LEU A 204 -3.09 19.16 9.36
CA LEU A 204 -4.35 18.54 8.98
C LEU A 204 -5.22 18.43 10.23
N GLY A 205 -6.24 19.26 10.29
CA GLY A 205 -7.00 19.52 11.53
C GLY A 205 -8.33 18.75 11.61
N GLY A 206 -8.41 17.54 11.09
CA GLY A 206 -9.66 16.79 10.97
C GLY A 206 -10.34 16.35 12.27
N ASN A 207 -9.70 16.50 13.45
CA ASN A 207 -10.14 16.07 14.77
C ASN A 207 -10.36 14.56 14.95
N THR A 208 -10.51 13.81 13.87
CA THR A 208 -10.60 12.35 13.82
C THR A 208 -9.64 11.83 12.77
N MET A 209 -9.27 10.55 12.82
CA MET A 209 -8.40 9.98 11.80
C MET A 209 -9.02 10.07 10.41
N ASP A 210 -10.32 9.80 10.26
CA ASP A 210 -11.02 9.96 8.98
C ASP A 210 -10.99 11.41 8.48
N GLY A 211 -11.18 12.39 9.36
CA GLY A 211 -11.08 13.80 9.02
C GLY A 211 -9.67 14.22 8.59
N ILE A 212 -8.63 13.72 9.26
CA ILE A 212 -7.23 13.95 8.90
C ILE A 212 -6.94 13.35 7.52
N ILE A 213 -7.41 12.13 7.23
CA ILE A 213 -7.24 11.49 5.93
C ILE A 213 -8.01 12.23 4.83
N HIS A 214 -9.21 12.74 5.13
CA HIS A 214 -9.95 13.60 4.21
C HIS A 214 -9.14 14.86 3.84
N ASP A 215 -8.58 15.57 4.83
CA ASP A 215 -7.73 16.74 4.61
C ASP A 215 -6.48 16.38 3.80
N TYR A 216 -5.84 15.24 4.11
CA TYR A 216 -4.71 14.73 3.33
C TYR A 216 -5.09 14.52 1.86
N ARG A 217 -6.20 13.85 1.56
CA ARG A 217 -6.62 13.59 0.19
C ARG A 217 -7.13 14.82 -0.53
N TYR A 218 -7.67 15.79 0.21
CA TYR A 218 -7.98 17.10 -0.35
C TYR A 218 -6.73 17.78 -0.93
N LEU A 219 -5.60 17.72 -0.22
CA LEU A 219 -4.33 18.29 -0.68
C LEU A 219 -3.65 17.44 -1.75
N THR A 220 -3.65 16.13 -1.61
CA THR A 220 -2.83 15.21 -2.42
C THR A 220 -3.58 14.56 -3.58
N GLY A 221 -4.88 14.66 -3.60
CA GLY A 221 -5.76 14.10 -4.62
C GLY A 221 -6.48 12.83 -4.17
N LYS A 222 -7.65 12.61 -4.76
CA LYS A 222 -8.51 11.44 -4.49
C LYS A 222 -7.82 10.13 -4.88
N ALA A 223 -8.10 9.08 -4.11
CA ALA A 223 -7.73 7.73 -4.50
C ALA A 223 -8.56 7.27 -5.71
N GLN A 224 -7.91 6.66 -6.70
CA GLN A 224 -8.61 6.18 -7.89
C GLN A 224 -9.41 4.90 -7.59
N MET A 225 -10.55 4.72 -8.26
CA MET A 225 -11.24 3.44 -8.28
C MET A 225 -10.38 2.41 -9.01
N LEU A 226 -9.98 1.36 -8.30
CA LEU A 226 -9.32 0.22 -8.90
C LEU A 226 -10.36 -0.67 -9.62
N PRO A 227 -9.95 -1.51 -10.59
CA PRO A 227 -10.88 -2.44 -11.21
C PRO A 227 -11.44 -3.41 -10.16
N LYS A 228 -12.72 -3.80 -10.28
CA LYS A 228 -13.41 -4.65 -9.30
C LYS A 228 -12.69 -5.98 -9.07
N TRP A 229 -12.12 -6.56 -10.10
CA TRP A 229 -11.36 -7.80 -10.03
C TRP A 229 -10.10 -7.70 -9.14
N ALA A 230 -9.54 -6.51 -8.94
CA ALA A 230 -8.39 -6.29 -8.05
C ALA A 230 -8.72 -6.56 -6.57
N TYR A 231 -9.98 -6.61 -6.21
CA TYR A 231 -10.46 -6.95 -4.87
C TYR A 231 -10.74 -8.45 -4.68
N GLY A 232 -10.68 -9.26 -5.74
CA GLY A 232 -10.74 -10.71 -5.68
C GLY A 232 -9.40 -11.35 -5.33
N TYR A 233 -9.30 -12.68 -5.48
CA TYR A 233 -8.06 -13.42 -5.23
C TYR A 233 -7.12 -13.34 -6.42
N ILE A 234 -5.85 -13.04 -6.14
CA ILE A 234 -4.79 -12.92 -7.12
C ILE A 234 -3.73 -13.97 -6.84
N GLN A 235 -3.49 -14.88 -7.79
CA GLN A 235 -2.44 -15.88 -7.72
C GLN A 235 -1.18 -15.41 -8.42
N SER A 236 -0.08 -15.44 -7.70
CA SER A 236 1.25 -15.11 -8.19
C SER A 236 2.30 -16.03 -7.58
N LYS A 237 3.44 -16.12 -8.22
CA LYS A 237 4.70 -16.62 -7.67
C LYS A 237 5.88 -16.09 -8.47
N GLU A 238 7.05 -16.08 -7.94
CA GLU A 238 8.28 -15.98 -8.68
C GLU A 238 8.71 -17.42 -9.10
N GLN A 239 8.59 -17.82 -10.36
CA GLN A 239 7.82 -17.19 -11.43
C GLN A 239 7.11 -18.28 -12.25
N TYR A 240 6.06 -17.89 -12.95
CA TYR A 240 5.51 -18.69 -14.05
C TYR A 240 6.38 -18.46 -15.28
N TYR A 241 6.63 -19.52 -16.04
CA TYR A 241 7.69 -19.49 -17.06
C TYR A 241 7.18 -19.23 -18.47
N THR A 242 5.90 -19.49 -18.74
CA THR A 242 5.27 -19.32 -20.07
C THR A 242 3.87 -18.74 -19.97
N ALA A 243 3.38 -18.12 -21.04
CA ALA A 243 1.99 -17.66 -21.11
C ALA A 243 0.98 -18.81 -20.93
N LYS A 244 1.28 -19.99 -21.47
CA LYS A 244 0.44 -21.17 -21.35
C LYS A 244 0.29 -21.61 -19.90
N GLU A 245 1.37 -21.57 -19.11
CA GLU A 245 1.31 -21.90 -17.68
C GLU A 245 0.35 -20.98 -16.93
N LEU A 246 0.31 -19.67 -17.25
CA LEU A 246 -0.65 -18.74 -16.65
C LEU A 246 -2.11 -19.15 -16.92
N ALA A 247 -2.43 -19.50 -18.16
CA ALA A 247 -3.77 -19.95 -18.51
C ALA A 247 -4.13 -21.28 -17.83
N GLU A 248 -3.17 -22.21 -17.70
CA GLU A 248 -3.34 -23.48 -17.00
C GLU A 248 -3.65 -23.27 -15.50
N ILE A 249 -3.01 -22.32 -14.84
CA ILE A 249 -3.29 -21.99 -13.44
C ILE A 249 -4.74 -21.53 -13.27
N VAL A 250 -5.21 -20.60 -14.10
CA VAL A 250 -6.59 -20.12 -14.04
C VAL A 250 -7.57 -21.25 -14.30
N ARG A 251 -7.31 -22.06 -15.33
CA ARG A 251 -8.17 -23.22 -15.67
C ARG A 251 -8.27 -24.18 -14.50
N HIS A 252 -7.16 -24.49 -13.83
CA HIS A 252 -7.17 -25.43 -12.71
C HIS A 252 -7.97 -24.87 -11.52
N TYR A 253 -7.84 -23.60 -11.18
CA TYR A 253 -8.69 -22.96 -10.16
C TYR A 253 -10.18 -23.07 -10.52
N ARG A 254 -10.55 -22.86 -11.78
CA ARG A 254 -11.95 -23.02 -12.24
C ARG A 254 -12.43 -24.47 -12.11
N GLU A 255 -11.60 -25.45 -12.49
CA GLU A 255 -11.92 -26.89 -12.40
C GLU A 255 -12.15 -27.36 -10.98
N ILE A 256 -11.36 -26.89 -10.02
CA ILE A 256 -11.51 -27.27 -8.61
C ILE A 256 -12.57 -26.41 -7.85
N GLY A 257 -13.16 -25.42 -8.52
CA GLY A 257 -14.19 -24.54 -7.95
C GLY A 257 -13.69 -23.59 -6.88
N VAL A 258 -12.42 -23.23 -6.90
CA VAL A 258 -11.84 -22.20 -6.01
C VAL A 258 -11.81 -20.87 -6.76
N PRO A 259 -12.36 -19.78 -6.18
CA PRO A 259 -12.41 -18.49 -6.84
C PRO A 259 -11.02 -17.90 -7.16
N ILE A 260 -10.93 -17.20 -8.29
CA ILE A 260 -9.75 -16.44 -8.71
C ILE A 260 -10.14 -15.33 -9.67
N ASP A 261 -9.49 -14.17 -9.58
CA ASP A 261 -9.69 -13.05 -10.51
C ASP A 261 -8.47 -12.71 -11.35
N CYS A 262 -7.26 -12.94 -10.87
CA CYS A 262 -6.07 -12.54 -11.59
C CYS A 262 -4.92 -13.52 -11.39
N VAL A 263 -4.13 -13.67 -12.45
CA VAL A 263 -2.85 -14.38 -12.44
C VAL A 263 -1.75 -13.41 -12.85
N VAL A 264 -0.57 -13.55 -12.24
CA VAL A 264 0.52 -12.59 -12.40
C VAL A 264 1.71 -13.24 -13.09
N GLN A 265 2.20 -12.59 -14.16
CA GLN A 265 3.48 -12.86 -14.76
C GLN A 265 4.55 -11.98 -14.12
N ASP A 266 5.39 -12.59 -13.31
CA ASP A 266 6.53 -11.93 -12.70
C ASP A 266 7.67 -11.71 -13.71
N TRP A 267 8.80 -11.19 -13.26
CA TRP A 267 9.94 -10.78 -14.07
C TRP A 267 10.47 -11.86 -15.03
N ASN A 268 11.45 -11.49 -15.88
CA ASN A 268 12.10 -12.37 -16.84
C ASN A 268 11.18 -12.83 -17.99
N THR A 269 10.34 -11.91 -18.48
CA THR A 269 9.51 -12.15 -19.68
C THR A 269 10.28 -11.96 -20.99
N TRP A 270 11.46 -11.37 -20.94
CA TRP A 270 12.36 -11.01 -22.03
C TRP A 270 13.36 -12.12 -22.38
N GLU A 271 14.03 -11.97 -23.52
CA GLU A 271 15.14 -12.86 -23.90
C GLU A 271 16.29 -12.78 -22.87
N PRO A 272 17.04 -13.87 -22.66
CA PRO A 272 18.13 -13.91 -21.71
C PRO A 272 19.14 -12.77 -21.91
N GLY A 273 19.48 -12.06 -20.83
CA GLY A 273 20.38 -10.93 -20.82
C GLY A 273 19.74 -9.56 -21.04
N ASN A 274 18.49 -9.49 -21.47
CA ASN A 274 17.77 -8.24 -21.77
C ASN A 274 16.89 -7.78 -20.59
N TRP A 275 17.43 -7.73 -19.38
CA TRP A 275 16.70 -7.31 -18.20
C TRP A 275 15.95 -6.00 -18.41
N GLY A 276 14.68 -5.97 -18.03
CA GLY A 276 13.82 -4.78 -18.09
C GLY A 276 13.24 -4.45 -19.46
N GLU A 277 13.53 -5.26 -20.50
CA GLU A 277 12.87 -5.14 -21.79
C GLU A 277 11.37 -5.42 -21.67
N LYS A 278 10.59 -4.70 -22.46
CA LYS A 278 9.14 -4.88 -22.58
C LYS A 278 8.75 -5.65 -23.85
N ILE A 279 9.72 -6.38 -24.39
CA ILE A 279 9.55 -7.26 -25.55
C ILE A 279 9.58 -8.70 -25.04
N LEU A 280 8.47 -9.40 -25.24
CA LEU A 280 8.33 -10.79 -24.80
C LEU A 280 9.27 -11.74 -25.57
N ASP A 281 9.87 -12.68 -24.86
CA ASP A 281 10.62 -13.78 -25.43
C ASP A 281 9.68 -14.64 -26.28
N LYS A 282 9.94 -14.73 -27.58
CA LYS A 282 9.07 -15.42 -28.54
C LYS A 282 8.99 -16.92 -28.34
N GLU A 283 10.01 -17.55 -27.77
CA GLU A 283 9.99 -18.99 -27.50
C GLU A 283 9.00 -19.33 -26.38
N ARG A 284 8.94 -18.49 -25.35
CA ARG A 284 8.10 -18.70 -24.16
C ARG A 284 6.72 -18.06 -24.25
N TYR A 285 6.57 -16.99 -25.03
CA TYR A 285 5.37 -16.17 -25.11
C TYR A 285 4.85 -15.98 -26.54
N GLY A 286 5.25 -16.88 -27.47
CA GLY A 286 4.80 -16.77 -28.86
C GLY A 286 3.30 -16.91 -29.06
N ASP A 287 2.60 -17.51 -28.11
CA ASP A 287 1.16 -17.70 -28.01
C ASP A 287 0.49 -16.82 -26.93
N ASN A 288 1.14 -15.72 -26.54
CA ASN A 288 0.67 -14.91 -25.41
C ASN A 288 -0.73 -14.36 -25.61
N LYS A 289 -1.05 -13.83 -26.79
CA LYS A 289 -2.39 -13.27 -27.07
C LYS A 289 -3.50 -14.29 -26.88
N GLU A 290 -3.31 -15.48 -27.44
CA GLU A 290 -4.27 -16.59 -27.33
C GLU A 290 -4.46 -17.00 -25.86
N CYS A 291 -3.35 -17.06 -25.10
CA CYS A 291 -3.41 -17.39 -23.67
C CYS A 291 -4.14 -16.30 -22.86
N MET A 292 -3.86 -15.02 -23.13
CA MET A 292 -4.56 -13.90 -22.47
C MET A 292 -6.05 -13.87 -22.83
N GLU A 293 -6.41 -14.13 -24.07
CA GLU A 293 -7.81 -14.27 -24.48
C GLU A 293 -8.50 -15.46 -23.77
N GLU A 294 -7.80 -16.57 -23.58
CA GLU A 294 -8.33 -17.72 -22.85
C GLU A 294 -8.56 -17.36 -21.36
N ILE A 295 -7.61 -16.67 -20.72
CA ILE A 295 -7.74 -16.17 -19.35
C ILE A 295 -9.00 -15.27 -19.23
N ASN A 296 -9.16 -14.34 -20.16
CA ASN A 296 -10.31 -13.44 -20.17
C ASN A 296 -11.65 -14.17 -20.39
N LYS A 297 -11.68 -15.20 -21.25
CA LYS A 297 -12.87 -16.06 -21.43
C LYS A 297 -13.25 -16.83 -20.16
N MET A 298 -12.27 -17.10 -19.30
CA MET A 298 -12.50 -17.71 -17.98
C MET A 298 -12.87 -16.65 -16.90
N HIS A 299 -13.15 -15.40 -17.28
CA HIS A 299 -13.44 -14.29 -16.37
C HIS A 299 -12.31 -14.05 -15.37
N ALA A 300 -11.08 -14.13 -15.83
CA ALA A 300 -9.89 -13.76 -15.06
C ALA A 300 -9.06 -12.74 -15.83
N HIS A 301 -8.14 -12.10 -15.14
CA HIS A 301 -7.34 -11.00 -15.62
C HIS A 301 -5.85 -11.31 -15.47
N SER A 302 -5.01 -10.48 -16.06
CA SER A 302 -3.56 -10.67 -16.03
C SER A 302 -2.81 -9.41 -15.63
N MET A 303 -1.76 -9.61 -14.86
CA MET A 303 -0.80 -8.58 -14.46
C MET A 303 0.59 -9.00 -14.91
N VAL A 304 1.42 -8.02 -15.31
CA VAL A 304 2.80 -8.28 -15.74
C VAL A 304 3.79 -7.39 -15.03
N SER A 305 4.95 -7.95 -14.66
CA SER A 305 6.05 -7.22 -14.04
C SER A 305 6.74 -6.30 -15.06
N VAL A 306 6.99 -5.06 -14.66
CA VAL A 306 7.74 -4.05 -15.41
C VAL A 306 8.77 -3.39 -14.51
N TRP A 307 9.92 -3.06 -15.10
CA TRP A 307 11.09 -2.54 -14.38
C TRP A 307 11.53 -1.18 -14.91
N PRO A 308 11.99 -0.26 -14.06
CA PRO A 308 12.49 1.04 -14.52
C PRO A 308 13.90 0.98 -15.06
N ASN A 309 14.68 -0.05 -14.72
CA ASN A 309 16.05 -0.26 -15.17
C ASN A 309 16.12 -1.32 -16.26
N MET A 310 17.03 -1.11 -17.20
CA MET A 310 17.21 -1.97 -18.37
C MET A 310 18.70 -2.28 -18.58
N ASN A 311 19.01 -3.53 -18.93
CA ASN A 311 20.36 -3.92 -19.32
C ASN A 311 20.74 -3.34 -20.67
N ALA A 312 22.01 -3.02 -20.83
CA ALA A 312 22.57 -2.57 -22.10
C ALA A 312 22.50 -3.70 -23.14
N GLY A 313 22.12 -3.34 -24.36
CA GLY A 313 22.04 -4.26 -25.51
C GLY A 313 20.62 -4.58 -25.95
N GLY A 314 19.61 -4.37 -25.11
CA GLY A 314 18.21 -4.47 -25.49
C GLY A 314 17.73 -3.30 -26.37
N LYS A 315 16.69 -3.53 -27.15
CA LYS A 315 16.09 -2.51 -28.03
C LYS A 315 15.53 -1.34 -27.23
N ASN A 316 14.78 -1.61 -26.16
CA ASN A 316 14.18 -0.56 -25.34
C ASN A 316 15.25 0.29 -24.66
N HIS A 317 16.31 -0.33 -24.13
CA HIS A 317 17.44 0.39 -23.57
C HIS A 317 18.10 1.32 -24.62
N GLN A 318 18.34 0.83 -25.84
CA GLN A 318 18.96 1.61 -26.91
C GLN A 318 18.12 2.83 -27.29
N GLU A 319 16.79 2.68 -27.37
CA GLU A 319 15.87 3.80 -27.64
C GLU A 319 16.00 4.90 -26.59
N PHE A 320 16.15 4.54 -25.30
CA PHE A 320 16.37 5.49 -24.20
C PHE A 320 17.75 6.16 -24.27
N ILE A 321 18.80 5.43 -24.62
CA ILE A 321 20.15 5.99 -24.86
C ILE A 321 20.12 7.02 -25.97
N ASP A 322 19.53 6.67 -27.11
CA ASP A 322 19.47 7.52 -28.31
C ASP A 322 18.69 8.81 -28.05
N ALA A 323 17.67 8.76 -27.22
CA ALA A 323 16.85 9.89 -26.82
C ALA A 323 17.47 10.72 -25.66
N GLY A 324 18.46 10.19 -24.95
CA GLY A 324 19.05 10.85 -23.79
C GLY A 324 18.15 10.86 -22.55
N TYR A 325 17.30 9.85 -22.38
CA TYR A 325 16.29 9.77 -21.32
C TYR A 325 16.66 8.83 -20.18
N LEU A 326 17.91 8.35 -20.11
CA LEU A 326 18.39 7.61 -18.95
C LEU A 326 19.01 8.55 -17.90
N LEU A 327 18.93 8.13 -16.65
CA LEU A 327 19.71 8.71 -15.56
C LEU A 327 21.22 8.42 -15.76
N TYR A 328 22.08 9.03 -14.96
CA TYR A 328 23.53 8.86 -15.10
C TYR A 328 24.08 7.50 -14.63
N ASP A 329 23.18 6.58 -14.21
CA ASP A 329 23.52 5.15 -14.08
C ASP A 329 23.50 4.41 -15.43
N TYR A 330 23.02 5.06 -16.50
CA TYR A 330 22.88 4.53 -17.86
C TYR A 330 22.08 3.23 -17.96
N ALA A 331 21.20 2.98 -17.00
CA ALA A 331 20.31 1.81 -16.95
C ALA A 331 18.87 2.20 -16.61
N THR A 332 18.65 3.15 -15.72
CA THR A 332 17.34 3.56 -15.22
C THR A 332 16.82 4.74 -16.04
N TYR A 333 15.58 4.65 -16.53
CA TYR A 333 14.98 5.77 -17.22
C TYR A 333 14.67 6.94 -16.28
N ASN A 334 14.69 8.16 -16.81
CA ASN A 334 14.41 9.35 -16.03
C ASN A 334 12.90 9.58 -15.88
N ALA A 335 12.28 9.02 -14.85
CA ALA A 335 10.85 9.17 -14.60
C ALA A 335 10.41 10.63 -14.32
N PHE A 336 11.34 11.55 -14.03
CA PHE A 336 11.02 12.96 -13.84
C PHE A 336 10.86 13.72 -15.17
N ASP A 337 11.28 13.14 -16.29
CA ASP A 337 11.09 13.70 -17.63
C ASP A 337 9.79 13.18 -18.25
N GLU A 338 8.91 14.10 -18.68
CA GLU A 338 7.60 13.73 -19.25
C GLU A 338 7.75 12.87 -20.53
N LYS A 339 8.69 13.23 -21.40
CA LYS A 339 8.92 12.48 -22.65
C LYS A 339 9.53 11.11 -22.39
N ALA A 340 10.34 10.98 -21.35
CA ALA A 340 10.83 9.69 -20.91
C ALA A 340 9.69 8.79 -20.38
N ARG A 341 8.74 9.35 -19.64
CA ARG A 341 7.52 8.64 -19.22
C ARG A 341 6.65 8.23 -20.41
N GLU A 342 6.47 9.11 -21.39
CA GLU A 342 5.75 8.79 -22.63
C GLU A 342 6.41 7.66 -23.42
N MET A 343 7.75 7.67 -23.53
CA MET A 343 8.51 6.59 -24.16
C MET A 343 8.39 5.29 -23.40
N TYR A 344 8.46 5.30 -22.07
CA TYR A 344 8.29 4.13 -21.23
C TYR A 344 6.93 3.49 -21.44
N TRP A 345 5.86 4.30 -21.40
CA TRP A 345 4.51 3.83 -21.67
C TRP A 345 4.36 3.26 -23.09
N LYS A 346 4.88 3.96 -24.12
CA LYS A 346 4.84 3.46 -25.49
C LYS A 346 5.43 2.05 -25.61
N GLN A 347 6.59 1.81 -24.99
CA GLN A 347 7.23 0.49 -24.99
C GLN A 347 6.39 -0.56 -24.23
N ALA A 348 5.85 -0.20 -23.07
CA ALA A 348 4.99 -1.08 -22.28
C ALA A 348 3.68 -1.40 -23.02
N LYS A 349 3.11 -0.38 -23.68
CA LYS A 349 1.90 -0.57 -24.49
C LYS A 349 2.14 -1.52 -25.66
N GLU A 350 3.14 -1.22 -26.49
CA GLU A 350 3.44 -2.02 -27.70
C GLU A 350 3.84 -3.45 -27.38
N GLY A 351 4.61 -3.66 -26.32
CA GLY A 351 5.19 -4.95 -26.00
C GLY A 351 4.41 -5.82 -25.01
N LEU A 352 3.50 -5.22 -24.22
CA LEU A 352 2.80 -5.93 -23.15
C LEU A 352 1.30 -5.69 -23.16
N PHE A 353 0.83 -4.43 -23.19
CA PHE A 353 -0.60 -4.12 -23.17
C PHE A 353 -1.33 -4.59 -24.43
N ASP A 354 -0.77 -4.32 -25.59
CA ASP A 354 -1.30 -4.76 -26.89
C ASP A 354 -1.15 -6.29 -27.08
N GLU A 355 -0.32 -6.94 -26.24
CA GLU A 355 -0.19 -8.40 -26.15
C GLU A 355 -1.20 -9.04 -25.17
N GLY A 356 -2.04 -8.23 -24.47
CA GLY A 356 -3.19 -8.67 -23.68
C GLY A 356 -3.04 -8.60 -22.18
N PHE A 357 -1.91 -8.15 -21.63
CA PHE A 357 -1.81 -7.85 -20.19
C PHE A 357 -2.61 -6.62 -19.84
N GLU A 358 -3.22 -6.60 -18.64
CA GLU A 358 -4.19 -5.56 -18.29
C GLU A 358 -3.73 -4.65 -17.15
N SER A 359 -2.73 -5.05 -16.38
CA SER A 359 -2.26 -4.32 -15.21
C SER A 359 -0.76 -4.52 -14.97
N TRP A 360 -0.20 -3.69 -14.11
CA TRP A 360 1.23 -3.50 -13.96
C TRP A 360 1.70 -3.89 -12.56
N TRP A 361 2.76 -4.70 -12.52
CA TRP A 361 3.58 -4.90 -11.35
C TRP A 361 4.87 -4.11 -11.51
N CYS A 362 4.91 -2.93 -10.90
CA CYS A 362 6.02 -2.00 -10.99
C CYS A 362 7.08 -2.37 -9.95
N ASP A 363 7.99 -3.25 -10.35
CA ASP A 363 9.05 -3.73 -9.47
C ASP A 363 10.26 -2.81 -9.47
N SER A 364 11.09 -2.88 -8.42
CA SER A 364 12.33 -2.11 -8.24
C SER A 364 12.19 -0.59 -8.45
N THR A 365 11.09 -0.02 -8.01
CA THR A 365 10.75 1.40 -8.20
C THR A 365 11.37 2.35 -7.18
N GLU A 366 12.26 1.88 -6.32
CA GLU A 366 13.04 2.69 -5.36
C GLU A 366 13.95 3.75 -6.00
N PRO A 367 14.70 3.61 -7.11
CA PRO A 367 15.19 2.47 -7.90
C PRO A 367 16.62 2.03 -7.55
N PHE A 368 17.25 2.62 -6.53
CA PHE A 368 18.63 2.34 -6.17
C PHE A 368 18.72 1.62 -4.82
N SER A 369 19.68 0.69 -4.75
CA SER A 369 19.99 -0.08 -3.54
C SER A 369 21.36 0.31 -3.00
N GLY A 370 21.57 0.21 -1.70
CA GLY A 370 22.87 0.39 -1.10
C GLY A 370 23.83 -0.75 -1.42
N PRO A 371 25.14 -0.54 -1.26
CA PRO A 371 26.14 -1.57 -1.54
C PRO A 371 26.05 -2.77 -0.61
N ASP A 372 25.36 -2.67 0.53
CA ASP A 372 25.11 -3.77 1.47
C ASP A 372 24.01 -4.74 0.99
N TRP A 373 23.21 -4.38 -0.03
CA TRP A 373 22.10 -5.20 -0.52
C TRP A 373 22.52 -6.60 -0.96
N ASN A 374 23.74 -6.75 -1.47
CA ASN A 374 24.30 -8.04 -1.85
C ASN A 374 25.20 -8.67 -0.77
N GLY A 375 25.30 -8.09 0.42
CA GLY A 375 26.15 -8.56 1.52
C GLY A 375 25.48 -9.58 2.42
N GLY A 376 26.29 -10.27 3.23
CA GLY A 376 25.82 -11.21 4.24
C GLY A 376 25.48 -10.57 5.60
N VAL A 377 25.72 -9.28 5.79
CA VAL A 377 25.53 -8.56 7.06
C VAL A 377 24.69 -7.31 6.85
N LYS A 378 23.57 -7.23 7.58
CA LYS A 378 22.74 -6.03 7.64
C LYS A 378 23.49 -4.91 8.37
N ARG A 379 23.51 -3.74 7.78
CA ARG A 379 24.03 -2.53 8.41
C ARG A 379 23.02 -1.94 9.40
N GLU A 380 23.52 -1.10 10.30
CA GLU A 380 22.66 -0.35 11.23
C GLU A 380 21.70 0.59 10.45
N PRO A 381 20.50 0.92 10.97
CA PRO A 381 19.53 1.73 10.27
C PRO A 381 20.08 3.09 9.78
N TRP A 382 20.90 3.78 10.57
CA TRP A 382 21.51 5.03 10.19
C TRP A 382 22.58 4.86 9.09
N GLU A 383 23.35 3.76 9.11
CA GLU A 383 24.33 3.45 8.05
C GLU A 383 23.60 3.17 6.72
N ARG A 384 22.52 2.43 6.77
CA ARG A 384 21.71 2.16 5.57
C ARG A 384 21.08 3.42 5.00
N TYR A 385 20.58 4.31 5.84
CA TYR A 385 20.09 5.62 5.41
C TYR A 385 21.17 6.40 4.64
N GLU A 386 22.42 6.44 5.13
CA GLU A 386 23.52 7.12 4.47
C GLU A 386 23.95 6.40 3.16
N LEU A 387 24.04 5.08 3.17
CA LEU A 387 24.48 4.28 2.02
C LEU A 387 23.45 4.31 0.88
N VAL A 388 22.21 3.95 1.19
CA VAL A 388 21.12 3.88 0.21
C VAL A 388 20.71 5.26 -0.24
N GLY A 389 20.53 6.19 0.68
CA GLY A 389 20.24 7.58 0.38
C GLY A 389 21.34 8.26 -0.42
N GLY A 390 22.62 7.91 -0.17
CA GLY A 390 23.77 8.33 -0.94
C GLY A 390 23.70 7.88 -2.40
N GLU A 391 23.28 6.64 -2.68
CA GLU A 391 23.08 6.15 -4.04
C GLU A 391 21.94 6.91 -4.76
N HIS A 392 20.82 7.15 -4.09
CA HIS A 392 19.72 7.96 -4.64
C HIS A 392 20.21 9.37 -5.02
N LYS A 393 20.96 10.03 -4.14
CA LYS A 393 21.48 11.39 -4.38
C LYS A 393 22.58 11.46 -5.45
N LYS A 394 23.20 10.35 -5.84
CA LYS A 394 24.13 10.31 -6.97
C LYS A 394 23.43 10.44 -8.32
N TYR A 395 22.26 9.88 -8.44
CA TYR A 395 21.57 9.74 -9.72
C TYR A 395 20.30 10.60 -9.83
N LEU A 396 19.75 11.06 -8.69
CA LEU A 396 18.58 11.93 -8.59
C LEU A 396 18.97 13.29 -8.00
N ASP A 397 18.17 14.32 -8.29
CA ASP A 397 18.24 15.56 -7.50
C ASP A 397 17.94 15.24 -6.02
N PRO A 398 18.80 15.63 -5.09
CA PRO A 398 18.60 15.33 -3.67
C PRO A 398 17.25 15.79 -3.09
N ALA A 399 16.68 16.86 -3.64
CA ALA A 399 15.37 17.36 -3.21
C ALA A 399 14.19 16.43 -3.57
N VAL A 400 14.40 15.44 -4.43
CA VAL A 400 13.36 14.49 -4.89
C VAL A 400 13.78 13.03 -4.77
N ALA A 401 14.76 12.76 -3.93
CA ALA A 401 15.33 11.41 -3.76
C ALA A 401 14.28 10.33 -3.38
N ASN A 402 13.15 10.70 -2.77
CA ASN A 402 12.06 9.81 -2.41
C ASN A 402 10.92 9.72 -3.43
N ALA A 403 10.96 10.47 -4.55
CA ALA A 403 9.79 10.65 -5.41
C ALA A 403 9.82 9.85 -6.72
N PHE A 404 10.83 9.02 -6.98
CA PHE A 404 10.94 8.31 -8.25
C PHE A 404 9.71 7.42 -8.55
N ALA A 405 9.29 6.60 -7.59
CA ALA A 405 8.13 5.71 -7.75
C ALA A 405 6.83 6.47 -8.00
N LEU A 406 6.65 7.63 -7.37
CA LEU A 406 5.51 8.51 -7.63
C LEU A 406 5.47 8.95 -9.10
N MET A 407 6.61 9.38 -9.65
CA MET A 407 6.70 9.83 -11.04
C MET A 407 6.56 8.68 -12.03
N HIS A 408 7.03 7.48 -11.67
CA HIS A 408 6.85 6.27 -12.46
C HIS A 408 5.36 5.88 -12.54
N ALA A 409 4.66 5.82 -11.40
CA ALA A 409 3.23 5.55 -11.35
C ALA A 409 2.41 6.59 -12.12
N LYS A 410 2.76 7.88 -11.97
CA LYS A 410 2.18 8.99 -12.75
C LYS A 410 2.30 8.73 -14.25
N GLY A 411 3.49 8.35 -14.72
CA GLY A 411 3.74 8.11 -16.14
C GLY A 411 2.85 7.02 -16.72
N ILE A 412 2.75 5.88 -16.05
CA ILE A 412 1.87 4.79 -16.49
C ILE A 412 0.41 5.22 -16.45
N TYR A 413 -0.04 5.78 -15.32
CA TYR A 413 -1.44 6.16 -15.14
C TYR A 413 -1.92 7.18 -16.19
N GLU A 414 -1.22 8.30 -16.33
CA GLU A 414 -1.63 9.38 -17.23
C GLU A 414 -1.60 8.96 -18.70
N ASN A 415 -0.60 8.18 -19.11
CA ASN A 415 -0.48 7.75 -20.50
C ASN A 415 -1.47 6.62 -20.85
N GLN A 416 -1.71 5.65 -19.95
CA GLN A 416 -2.75 4.65 -20.18
C GLN A 416 -4.14 5.30 -20.25
N ARG A 417 -4.43 6.29 -19.39
CA ARG A 417 -5.69 7.05 -19.42
C ARG A 417 -5.89 7.82 -20.73
N LYS A 418 -4.82 8.34 -21.35
CA LYS A 418 -4.89 8.98 -22.67
C LYS A 418 -5.27 7.98 -23.77
N ASP A 419 -4.84 6.74 -23.66
CA ASP A 419 -5.05 5.71 -24.68
C ASP A 419 -6.38 4.97 -24.54
N THR A 420 -6.89 4.79 -23.33
CA THR A 420 -8.14 4.08 -23.08
C THR A 420 -8.84 4.49 -21.79
N GLU A 421 -10.18 4.54 -21.84
CA GLU A 421 -11.06 4.66 -20.68
C GLU A 421 -11.77 3.34 -20.34
N ASP A 422 -11.56 2.28 -21.14
CA ASP A 422 -12.27 1.01 -21.01
C ASP A 422 -11.65 0.09 -19.94
N LYS A 423 -10.43 0.40 -19.50
CA LYS A 423 -9.71 -0.37 -18.47
C LYS A 423 -9.14 0.56 -17.41
N ARG A 424 -9.54 0.34 -16.16
CA ARG A 424 -8.95 1.04 -15.01
C ARG A 424 -7.49 0.66 -14.84
N VAL A 425 -6.66 1.65 -14.61
CA VAL A 425 -5.25 1.44 -14.29
C VAL A 425 -5.12 0.79 -12.92
N LEU A 426 -4.21 -0.17 -12.82
CA LEU A 426 -3.74 -0.74 -11.58
C LEU A 426 -2.22 -0.84 -11.63
N ASN A 427 -1.54 -0.09 -10.77
CA ASN A 427 -0.11 -0.11 -10.58
C ASN A 427 0.20 -0.76 -9.22
N LEU A 428 0.44 -2.07 -9.18
CA LEU A 428 1.04 -2.70 -8.01
C LEU A 428 2.52 -2.33 -8.00
N THR A 429 3.01 -1.62 -6.99
CA THR A 429 4.35 -1.04 -6.99
C THR A 429 5.09 -1.29 -5.68
N ARG A 430 6.38 -1.69 -5.78
CA ARG A 430 7.22 -2.01 -4.61
C ARG A 430 7.58 -0.77 -3.79
N SER A 431 7.61 0.36 -4.42
CA SER A 431 7.86 1.63 -3.77
C SER A 431 6.79 2.66 -4.14
N GLY A 432 6.63 3.66 -3.33
CA GLY A 432 5.65 4.72 -3.52
C GLY A 432 5.96 5.95 -2.69
N TYR A 433 5.14 6.98 -2.86
CA TYR A 433 5.23 8.19 -2.06
C TYR A 433 3.85 8.81 -1.90
N ALA A 434 3.74 9.81 -1.02
CA ALA A 434 2.51 10.57 -0.85
C ALA A 434 1.97 11.06 -2.20
N SER A 435 0.67 11.08 -2.39
CA SER A 435 -0.05 11.36 -3.64
C SER A 435 -0.14 10.18 -4.64
N GLY A 436 0.54 9.07 -4.42
CA GLY A 436 0.50 7.92 -5.33
C GLY A 436 -0.89 7.31 -5.51
N GLN A 437 -1.79 7.46 -4.53
CA GLN A 437 -3.17 6.96 -4.60
C GLN A 437 -3.97 7.55 -5.78
N LYS A 438 -3.65 8.76 -6.22
CA LYS A 438 -4.30 9.38 -7.38
C LYS A 438 -3.84 8.82 -8.73
N TYR A 439 -2.78 8.02 -8.74
CA TYR A 439 -2.25 7.32 -9.90
C TYR A 439 -2.49 5.81 -9.84
N ALA A 440 -3.51 5.39 -9.08
CA ALA A 440 -3.91 4.00 -8.91
C ALA A 440 -2.77 3.07 -8.44
N ALA A 441 -1.86 3.62 -7.63
CA ALA A 441 -0.73 2.86 -7.08
C ALA A 441 -1.17 2.08 -5.84
N MET A 442 -1.07 0.75 -5.93
CA MET A 442 -1.21 -0.22 -4.84
C MET A 442 0.19 -0.58 -4.38
N LEU A 443 0.49 -0.39 -3.10
CA LEU A 443 1.81 -0.66 -2.53
C LEU A 443 1.88 -2.07 -1.94
N TRP A 444 3.04 -2.74 -2.06
CA TRP A 444 3.29 -3.96 -1.29
C TRP A 444 4.57 -3.85 -0.48
N SER A 445 4.67 -4.67 0.55
CA SER A 445 5.72 -4.58 1.56
C SER A 445 7.11 -5.06 1.13
N GLY A 446 7.29 -5.46 -0.14
CA GLY A 446 8.58 -5.91 -0.68
C GLY A 446 8.91 -7.37 -0.36
N ASP A 447 10.19 -7.71 -0.49
CA ASP A 447 10.70 -9.08 -0.43
C ASP A 447 10.94 -9.54 1.01
N THR A 448 9.89 -9.80 1.74
CA THR A 448 9.88 -10.15 3.15
C THR A 448 10.18 -11.64 3.38
N CYS A 449 10.45 -12.03 4.62
CA CYS A 449 10.83 -13.40 4.98
C CYS A 449 9.77 -14.12 5.77
N ALA A 450 9.61 -15.43 5.54
CA ALA A 450 8.66 -16.29 6.22
C ALA A 450 9.08 -16.56 7.66
N SER A 451 8.51 -15.80 8.58
CA SER A 451 8.59 -15.99 10.02
C SER A 451 7.35 -15.38 10.69
N TRP A 452 7.01 -15.87 11.88
CA TRP A 452 5.91 -15.32 12.68
C TRP A 452 6.18 -13.88 13.13
N ASP A 453 7.44 -13.55 13.42
CA ASP A 453 7.83 -12.19 13.79
C ASP A 453 7.61 -11.21 12.64
N ASN A 454 8.01 -11.60 11.42
CA ASN A 454 7.78 -10.78 10.25
C ASN A 454 6.28 -10.65 9.93
N PHE A 455 5.50 -11.70 10.15
CA PHE A 455 4.04 -11.61 10.00
C PHE A 455 3.43 -10.54 10.91
N LYS A 456 3.87 -10.44 12.17
CA LYS A 456 3.46 -9.36 13.10
C LYS A 456 3.85 -7.98 12.57
N ILE A 457 5.10 -7.83 12.11
CA ILE A 457 5.62 -6.58 11.54
C ILE A 457 4.77 -6.12 10.35
N GLN A 458 4.37 -7.04 9.47
CA GLN A 458 3.56 -6.71 8.29
C GLN A 458 2.20 -6.10 8.64
N ILE A 459 1.58 -6.52 9.74
CA ILE A 459 0.32 -5.91 10.19
C ILE A 459 0.57 -4.45 10.59
N VAL A 460 1.61 -4.20 11.39
CA VAL A 460 2.01 -2.84 11.81
C VAL A 460 2.29 -1.93 10.61
N GLU A 461 3.00 -2.45 9.61
CA GLU A 461 3.28 -1.72 8.36
C GLU A 461 2.00 -1.28 7.65
N GLY A 462 1.03 -2.19 7.51
CA GLY A 462 -0.27 -1.87 6.88
C GLY A 462 -1.06 -0.83 7.67
N LEU A 463 -1.05 -0.90 9.01
CA LEU A 463 -1.73 0.07 9.88
C LEU A 463 -1.09 1.47 9.77
N ASN A 464 0.23 1.56 9.81
CA ASN A 464 0.93 2.84 9.65
C ASN A 464 0.77 3.42 8.23
N MET A 465 0.68 2.57 7.20
CA MET A 465 0.41 3.04 5.85
C MET A 465 -0.97 3.68 5.75
N GLY A 466 -2.01 3.06 6.33
CA GLY A 466 -3.35 3.64 6.43
C GLY A 466 -3.38 4.95 7.20
N LEU A 467 -2.67 5.02 8.33
CA LEU A 467 -2.51 6.25 9.14
C LEU A 467 -1.68 7.34 8.44
N SER A 468 -0.89 6.97 7.42
CA SER A 468 -0.20 7.93 6.54
C SER A 468 -1.07 8.46 5.39
N GLY A 469 -2.37 8.18 5.40
CA GLY A 469 -3.31 8.63 4.37
C GLY A 469 -3.37 7.75 3.12
N TYR A 470 -2.63 6.64 3.05
CA TYR A 470 -2.53 5.79 1.88
C TYR A 470 -3.49 4.59 1.97
N PRO A 471 -4.51 4.49 1.08
CA PRO A 471 -5.58 3.49 1.23
C PRO A 471 -5.24 2.14 0.61
N TYR A 472 -4.24 2.07 -0.27
CA TYR A 472 -3.95 0.92 -1.12
C TYR A 472 -2.65 0.25 -0.74
N TRP A 473 -2.76 -0.80 0.07
CA TRP A 473 -1.63 -1.55 0.56
C TRP A 473 -1.92 -3.06 0.57
N THR A 474 -0.88 -3.84 0.31
CA THR A 474 -0.89 -5.31 0.37
C THR A 474 0.48 -5.83 0.78
N LEU A 475 0.64 -7.14 0.76
CA LEU A 475 1.86 -7.87 1.08
C LEU A 475 1.93 -9.16 0.26
N ASP A 476 3.05 -9.86 0.37
CA ASP A 476 3.20 -11.22 -0.13
C ASP A 476 2.68 -12.20 0.91
N ILE A 477 1.52 -12.81 0.67
CA ILE A 477 0.96 -13.80 1.59
C ILE A 477 1.89 -15.00 1.68
N GLY A 478 2.34 -15.32 2.90
CA GLY A 478 3.32 -16.35 3.18
C GLY A 478 4.77 -15.89 3.01
N ALA A 479 5.00 -14.58 2.86
CA ALA A 479 6.25 -13.89 2.60
C ALA A 479 6.92 -14.25 1.27
N PHE A 480 7.87 -13.44 0.81
CA PHE A 480 8.60 -13.69 -0.44
C PHE A 480 9.61 -14.84 -0.28
N PHE A 481 10.56 -14.74 0.65
CA PHE A 481 11.55 -15.79 0.93
C PHE A 481 11.07 -16.75 2.03
N THR A 482 11.13 -18.07 1.77
CA THR A 482 10.90 -19.09 2.81
C THR A 482 12.18 -19.60 3.44
N VAL A 483 13.31 -19.45 2.75
CA VAL A 483 14.60 -20.03 3.11
C VAL A 483 15.51 -19.07 3.89
N ALA A 484 16.49 -19.64 4.61
CA ALA A 484 17.51 -18.90 5.33
C ALA A 484 18.91 -18.99 4.66
N ASP A 485 19.19 -20.03 3.91
CA ASP A 485 20.54 -20.36 3.47
C ASP A 485 20.84 -20.02 2.00
N LYS A 486 19.84 -20.03 1.12
CA LYS A 486 19.99 -19.68 -0.28
C LYS A 486 18.65 -19.44 -0.98
N TRP A 487 18.69 -18.63 -1.99
CA TRP A 487 17.54 -18.46 -2.88
C TRP A 487 17.39 -19.68 -3.80
N GLN A 488 16.24 -20.32 -3.75
CA GLN A 488 16.01 -21.57 -4.45
C GLN A 488 15.12 -21.46 -5.69
N ASN A 489 14.57 -20.33 -6.01
CA ASN A 489 13.72 -20.07 -7.19
C ASN A 489 13.18 -21.34 -7.88
N ARG A 490 12.27 -22.04 -7.20
CA ARG A 490 11.72 -23.34 -7.64
C ARG A 490 10.68 -23.12 -8.74
N GLY A 491 11.08 -23.17 -9.95
CA GLY A 491 10.18 -23.04 -11.09
C GLY A 491 10.91 -22.90 -12.39
N CYS A 492 11.92 -22.06 -12.46
CA CYS A 492 12.73 -21.92 -13.66
C CYS A 492 14.21 -22.32 -13.50
N GLY A 493 14.70 -22.48 -12.28
CA GLY A 493 16.11 -22.75 -12.02
C GLY A 493 17.07 -21.65 -12.52
N CYS A 494 16.51 -20.49 -12.85
CA CYS A 494 17.24 -19.43 -13.54
C CYS A 494 17.91 -18.43 -12.59
N ASN A 495 17.61 -18.48 -11.30
CA ASN A 495 18.15 -17.51 -10.34
C ASN A 495 18.49 -18.20 -9.02
N THR A 496 19.71 -18.73 -8.93
CA THR A 496 20.27 -19.29 -7.70
C THR A 496 21.49 -18.50 -7.31
N ASP A 497 21.46 -17.84 -6.18
CA ASP A 497 22.64 -17.22 -5.58
C ASP A 497 23.21 -18.21 -4.54
N PRO A 498 24.49 -18.61 -4.65
CA PRO A 498 25.07 -19.59 -3.75
C PRO A 498 25.40 -19.04 -2.35
N GLU A 499 25.45 -17.72 -2.21
CA GLU A 499 25.86 -17.08 -0.95
C GLU A 499 24.67 -16.49 -0.20
N PRO A 500 24.51 -16.79 1.12
CA PRO A 500 23.46 -16.23 1.95
C PRO A 500 23.49 -14.71 1.99
N LYS A 501 22.30 -14.07 1.91
CA LYS A 501 22.12 -12.63 2.07
C LYS A 501 21.55 -12.32 3.44
N TRP A 502 21.86 -11.13 3.98
CA TRP A 502 21.38 -10.73 5.30
C TRP A 502 19.85 -10.66 5.40
N PHE A 503 19.15 -10.46 4.29
CA PHE A 503 17.70 -10.40 4.22
C PHE A 503 17.03 -11.77 4.01
N TRP A 504 17.79 -12.85 3.81
CA TRP A 504 17.25 -14.23 3.79
C TRP A 504 17.12 -14.74 5.23
N GLN A 505 16.00 -14.46 5.85
CA GLN A 505 15.73 -14.80 7.26
C GLN A 505 14.50 -15.71 7.40
N GLY A 506 14.09 -16.40 6.33
CA GLY A 506 13.03 -17.39 6.36
C GLY A 506 13.39 -18.55 7.30
N LYS A 507 12.38 -19.24 7.81
CA LYS A 507 12.55 -20.35 8.77
C LYS A 507 12.23 -21.71 8.15
N TYR A 508 11.92 -21.79 6.86
CA TYR A 508 11.32 -22.97 6.24
C TYR A 508 12.00 -23.34 4.92
N ASN A 509 13.20 -23.95 5.00
CA ASN A 509 13.98 -24.30 3.80
C ASN A 509 13.29 -25.34 2.90
N GLU A 510 12.34 -26.13 3.43
CA GLU A 510 11.58 -27.12 2.66
C GLU A 510 10.24 -26.59 2.10
N GLY A 511 9.89 -25.30 2.34
CA GLY A 511 8.68 -24.66 1.84
C GLY A 511 7.41 -25.44 2.20
N VAL A 512 6.53 -25.68 1.24
CA VAL A 512 5.24 -26.40 1.43
C VAL A 512 5.37 -27.85 1.90
N LYS A 513 6.56 -28.42 1.93
CA LYS A 513 6.81 -29.75 2.54
C LYS A 513 6.93 -29.65 4.06
N ASP A 514 7.17 -28.46 4.60
CA ASP A 514 7.18 -28.18 6.03
C ASP A 514 5.79 -27.74 6.49
N LYS A 515 5.17 -28.54 7.38
CA LYS A 515 3.84 -28.21 7.93
C LYS A 515 3.84 -26.93 8.74
N GLY A 516 4.98 -26.53 9.31
CA GLY A 516 5.16 -25.24 9.98
C GLY A 516 4.97 -24.07 9.01
N TYR A 517 5.51 -24.18 7.78
CA TYR A 517 5.26 -23.20 6.74
C TYR A 517 3.79 -23.22 6.27
N CYS A 518 3.21 -24.41 6.11
CA CYS A 518 1.80 -24.53 5.73
C CYS A 518 0.88 -23.81 6.74
N GLU A 519 1.17 -23.95 8.05
CA GLU A 519 0.42 -23.22 9.09
C GLU A 519 0.64 -21.70 9.00
N LEU A 520 1.89 -21.25 8.92
CA LEU A 520 2.21 -19.82 8.78
C LEU A 520 1.52 -19.21 7.55
N TYR A 521 1.62 -19.88 6.39
CA TYR A 521 0.96 -19.44 5.17
C TYR A 521 -0.55 -19.35 5.33
N THR A 522 -1.17 -20.37 5.92
CA THR A 522 -2.63 -20.41 6.13
C THR A 522 -3.09 -19.25 7.02
N ARG A 523 -2.42 -19.02 8.16
CA ARG A 523 -2.73 -17.89 9.05
C ARG A 523 -2.50 -16.53 8.39
N TRP A 524 -1.47 -16.42 7.58
CA TRP A 524 -1.21 -15.22 6.81
C TRP A 524 -2.28 -14.96 5.74
N LEU A 525 -2.74 -16.02 5.08
CA LEU A 525 -3.83 -15.94 4.09
C LEU A 525 -5.18 -15.61 4.72
N GLU A 526 -5.48 -16.14 5.90
CA GLU A 526 -6.67 -15.77 6.67
C GLU A 526 -6.70 -14.25 6.94
N MET A 527 -5.59 -13.69 7.45
CA MET A 527 -5.47 -12.24 7.64
C MET A 527 -5.49 -11.50 6.30
N GLY A 528 -4.81 -12.03 5.29
CA GLY A 528 -4.77 -11.47 3.94
C GLY A 528 -6.13 -11.32 3.27
N THR A 529 -7.12 -12.15 3.66
CA THR A 529 -8.52 -12.02 3.24
C THR A 529 -9.10 -10.63 3.54
N PHE A 530 -8.53 -9.93 4.53
CA PHE A 530 -8.96 -8.62 5.00
C PHE A 530 -7.94 -7.50 4.71
N LEU A 531 -7.23 -7.62 3.59
CA LEU A 531 -6.41 -6.56 3.03
C LEU A 531 -7.12 -5.85 1.87
N PRO A 532 -6.76 -4.61 1.53
CA PRO A 532 -7.28 -3.95 0.33
C PRO A 532 -7.09 -4.79 -0.95
N MET A 533 -5.94 -5.45 -1.11
CA MET A 533 -5.70 -6.43 -2.17
C MET A 533 -5.34 -7.78 -1.56
N PHE A 534 -5.92 -8.85 -2.09
CA PHE A 534 -5.76 -10.22 -1.61
C PHE A 534 -4.89 -11.04 -2.58
N ARG A 535 -3.59 -11.11 -2.31
CA ARG A 535 -2.59 -11.64 -3.25
C ARG A 535 -1.64 -12.63 -2.59
N SER A 536 -1.57 -13.85 -3.14
CA SER A 536 -0.54 -14.83 -2.82
C SER A 536 0.66 -14.63 -3.73
N HIS A 537 1.86 -14.52 -3.17
CA HIS A 537 3.11 -14.39 -3.92
C HIS A 537 4.32 -14.84 -3.11
N GLY A 538 5.38 -15.22 -3.79
CA GLY A 538 6.72 -15.45 -3.25
C GLY A 538 7.56 -16.40 -4.09
N THR A 539 8.81 -16.58 -3.67
CA THR A 539 9.79 -17.49 -4.28
C THR A 539 9.99 -18.76 -3.46
N ASP A 540 10.95 -19.56 -3.81
CA ASP A 540 11.44 -20.80 -3.16
C ASP A 540 10.48 -21.98 -3.18
N THR A 541 9.18 -21.76 -3.04
CA THR A 541 8.15 -22.81 -2.98
C THR A 541 6.88 -22.37 -3.70
N PRO A 542 6.12 -23.26 -4.34
CA PRO A 542 4.85 -22.93 -4.96
C PRO A 542 3.79 -22.57 -3.91
N ARG A 543 2.83 -21.71 -4.29
CA ARG A 543 1.80 -21.20 -3.39
C ARG A 543 0.37 -21.42 -3.88
N GLU A 544 0.18 -22.13 -4.98
CA GLU A 544 -1.15 -22.53 -5.43
C GLU A 544 -1.75 -23.52 -4.43
N ILE A 545 -3.04 -23.40 -4.17
CA ILE A 545 -3.75 -24.13 -3.10
C ILE A 545 -3.47 -25.65 -3.08
N TRP A 546 -3.37 -26.30 -4.23
CA TRP A 546 -3.11 -27.74 -4.35
C TRP A 546 -1.73 -28.20 -3.88
N ASN A 547 -0.82 -27.27 -3.61
CA ASN A 547 0.48 -27.57 -3.01
C ASN A 547 0.44 -27.71 -1.49
N PHE A 548 -0.68 -27.32 -0.85
CA PHE A 548 -0.89 -27.41 0.59
C PHE A 548 -1.66 -28.66 1.02
N GLY A 549 -1.86 -29.59 0.11
CA GLY A 549 -2.55 -30.87 0.31
C GLY A 549 -3.71 -31.07 -0.65
N ASP A 550 -4.39 -32.19 -0.50
CA ASP A 550 -5.59 -32.52 -1.25
C ASP A 550 -6.84 -31.91 -0.55
N LYS A 551 -7.93 -31.74 -1.31
CA LYS A 551 -9.23 -31.36 -0.75
C LYS A 551 -9.66 -32.36 0.33
N GLY A 552 -10.09 -31.85 1.48
CA GLY A 552 -10.37 -32.63 2.68
C GLY A 552 -9.23 -32.67 3.68
N THR A 553 -8.08 -32.04 3.38
CA THR A 553 -6.97 -31.87 4.33
C THR A 553 -7.01 -30.51 5.01
N MET A 554 -6.43 -30.40 6.21
CA MET A 554 -6.60 -29.24 7.08
C MET A 554 -6.19 -27.91 6.44
N PHE A 555 -5.03 -27.85 5.78
CA PHE A 555 -4.53 -26.59 5.20
C PHE A 555 -5.26 -26.22 3.90
N TYR A 556 -5.48 -27.21 3.00
CA TYR A 556 -6.25 -26.99 1.79
C TYR A 556 -7.64 -26.41 2.10
N ASP A 557 -8.38 -27.07 3.03
CA ASP A 557 -9.74 -26.66 3.35
C ASP A 557 -9.79 -25.28 4.01
N ALA A 558 -8.82 -24.95 4.87
CA ALA A 558 -8.72 -23.64 5.49
C ALA A 558 -8.43 -22.53 4.47
N ILE A 559 -7.53 -22.79 3.52
CA ILE A 559 -7.20 -21.87 2.42
C ILE A 559 -8.43 -21.67 1.51
N GLU A 560 -9.10 -22.75 1.09
CA GLU A 560 -10.33 -22.68 0.27
C GLU A 560 -11.42 -21.86 0.97
N LYS A 561 -11.63 -22.09 2.26
CA LYS A 561 -12.61 -21.37 3.08
C LYS A 561 -12.31 -19.88 3.13
N SER A 562 -11.05 -19.50 3.32
CA SER A 562 -10.63 -18.09 3.37
C SER A 562 -10.77 -17.39 2.01
N ILE A 563 -10.41 -18.06 0.92
CA ILE A 563 -10.61 -17.51 -0.44
C ILE A 563 -12.11 -17.32 -0.69
N LYS A 564 -12.94 -18.30 -0.39
CA LYS A 564 -14.41 -18.20 -0.55
C LYS A 564 -15.03 -17.12 0.34
N LEU A 565 -14.49 -16.92 1.55
CA LEU A 565 -14.95 -15.84 2.44
C LEU A 565 -14.72 -14.46 1.82
N ARG A 566 -13.58 -14.24 1.13
CA ARG A 566 -13.33 -12.99 0.40
C ARG A 566 -14.42 -12.69 -0.61
N TYR A 567 -14.86 -13.70 -1.36
CA TYR A 567 -15.92 -13.54 -2.36
C TYR A 567 -17.31 -13.44 -1.74
N HIS A 568 -17.57 -14.14 -0.64
CA HIS A 568 -18.80 -13.97 0.13
C HIS A 568 -18.97 -12.51 0.59
N LEU A 569 -17.88 -11.85 0.97
CA LEU A 569 -17.86 -10.45 1.39
C LEU A 569 -17.77 -9.44 0.22
N MET A 570 -17.80 -9.87 -1.03
CA MET A 570 -17.55 -8.97 -2.18
C MET A 570 -18.53 -7.78 -2.26
N PRO A 571 -19.83 -7.90 -1.97
CA PRO A 571 -20.73 -6.74 -1.94
C PRO A 571 -20.30 -5.70 -0.89
N TYR A 572 -19.84 -6.14 0.28
CA TYR A 572 -19.27 -5.29 1.32
C TYR A 572 -17.96 -4.63 0.86
N ILE A 573 -17.02 -5.44 0.37
CA ILE A 573 -15.68 -4.99 -0.03
C ILE A 573 -15.74 -3.97 -1.17
N TYR A 574 -16.55 -4.24 -2.21
CA TYR A 574 -16.61 -3.33 -3.34
C TYR A 574 -17.35 -2.01 -3.01
N SER A 575 -18.30 -2.06 -2.08
CA SER A 575 -18.91 -0.85 -1.52
C SER A 575 -17.91 0.00 -0.74
N LEU A 576 -17.00 -0.65 0.01
CA LEU A 576 -15.88 0.05 0.66
C LEU A 576 -14.91 0.65 -0.36
N ALA A 577 -14.65 -0.03 -1.48
CA ALA A 577 -13.86 0.52 -2.58
C ALA A 577 -14.48 1.82 -3.13
N GLY A 578 -15.80 1.86 -3.31
CA GLY A 578 -16.52 3.08 -3.63
C GLY A 578 -16.32 4.17 -2.58
N ALA A 579 -16.41 3.83 -1.30
CA ALA A 579 -16.19 4.77 -0.21
C ALA A 579 -14.75 5.33 -0.18
N VAL A 580 -13.73 4.54 -0.54
CA VAL A 580 -12.35 5.02 -0.67
C VAL A 580 -12.25 6.15 -1.70
N HIS A 581 -12.91 6.02 -2.83
CA HIS A 581 -12.88 7.03 -3.89
C HIS A 581 -13.77 8.25 -3.58
N PHE A 582 -15.01 8.01 -3.18
CA PHE A 582 -16.01 9.08 -3.02
C PHE A 582 -15.96 9.78 -1.65
N ASN A 583 -15.54 9.07 -0.60
CA ASN A 583 -15.62 9.54 0.78
C ASN A 583 -14.26 9.53 1.51
N ASP A 584 -13.15 9.34 0.79
CA ASP A 584 -11.79 9.28 1.35
C ASP A 584 -11.61 8.22 2.46
N TYR A 585 -12.37 7.12 2.37
CA TYR A 585 -12.40 6.06 3.36
C TYR A 585 -11.10 5.24 3.39
N THR A 586 -10.79 4.63 4.54
CA THR A 586 -9.67 3.69 4.71
C THR A 586 -10.23 2.32 5.04
N ILE A 587 -9.95 1.29 4.21
CA ILE A 587 -10.54 -0.05 4.38
C ILE A 587 -9.90 -0.83 5.52
N MET A 588 -8.54 -0.94 5.53
CA MET A 588 -7.77 -1.54 6.61
C MET A 588 -7.45 -0.45 7.63
N ARG A 589 -8.09 -0.51 8.79
CA ARG A 589 -8.13 0.60 9.75
C ARG A 589 -7.47 0.21 11.06
N SER A 590 -6.46 0.95 11.48
CA SER A 590 -6.01 0.93 12.86
C SER A 590 -7.19 1.20 13.80
N LEU A 591 -7.19 0.62 15.00
CA LEU A 591 -8.23 0.87 15.99
C LEU A 591 -8.32 2.34 16.44
N LEU A 592 -7.30 3.14 16.15
CA LEU A 592 -7.31 4.60 16.34
C LEU A 592 -8.37 5.33 15.51
N PHE A 593 -8.80 4.77 14.39
CA PHE A 593 -9.84 5.38 13.56
C PHE A 593 -11.20 5.38 14.26
N ASP A 594 -11.55 4.24 14.87
CA ASP A 594 -12.90 3.97 15.36
C ASP A 594 -13.01 4.05 16.90
N PHE A 595 -11.89 3.86 17.61
CA PHE A 595 -11.83 3.77 19.07
C PHE A 595 -10.72 4.67 19.69
N PRO A 596 -10.61 5.95 19.29
CA PRO A 596 -9.50 6.83 19.74
C PRO A 596 -9.50 7.10 21.24
N GLN A 597 -10.62 6.91 21.93
CA GLN A 597 -10.74 7.14 23.38
C GLN A 597 -10.39 5.91 24.21
N ASP A 598 -10.30 4.73 23.58
CA ASP A 598 -9.91 3.50 24.26
C ASP A 598 -8.40 3.37 24.33
N LYS A 599 -7.84 3.65 25.52
CA LYS A 599 -6.38 3.61 25.77
C LYS A 599 -5.76 2.22 25.56
N THR A 600 -6.54 1.13 25.68
CA THR A 600 -6.07 -0.22 25.39
C THR A 600 -6.05 -0.46 23.88
N ALA A 601 -7.13 -0.11 23.20
CA ALA A 601 -7.21 -0.25 21.73
C ALA A 601 -6.09 0.49 21.00
N ARG A 602 -5.68 1.67 21.47
CA ARG A 602 -4.56 2.46 20.91
C ARG A 602 -3.24 1.66 20.82
N LYS A 603 -3.02 0.71 21.74
CA LYS A 603 -1.78 -0.08 21.85
C LYS A 603 -1.86 -1.43 21.16
N ILE A 604 -2.99 -1.77 20.56
CA ILE A 604 -3.18 -3.05 19.87
C ILE A 604 -2.59 -2.94 18.45
N GLU A 605 -1.63 -3.79 18.15
CA GLU A 605 -0.85 -3.77 16.90
C GLU A 605 -1.19 -4.93 15.96
N ASN A 606 -1.93 -5.95 16.43
CA ASN A 606 -2.25 -7.17 15.70
C ASN A 606 -3.74 -7.36 15.43
N GLU A 607 -4.54 -6.34 15.73
CA GLU A 607 -5.97 -6.29 15.43
C GLU A 607 -6.30 -4.99 14.68
N PHE A 608 -7.27 -5.06 13.79
CA PHE A 608 -7.68 -3.89 13.00
C PHE A 608 -9.13 -4.03 12.54
N MET A 609 -9.76 -2.89 12.22
CA MET A 609 -11.06 -2.90 11.56
C MET A 609 -10.87 -3.07 10.05
N PHE A 610 -11.69 -3.92 9.44
CA PHE A 610 -11.85 -4.01 8.00
C PHE A 610 -13.22 -3.43 7.63
N GLY A 611 -13.21 -2.19 7.16
CA GLY A 611 -14.43 -1.40 7.04
C GLY A 611 -15.05 -1.07 8.40
N PRO A 612 -16.32 -0.63 8.43
CA PRO A 612 -16.98 -0.19 9.65
C PRO A 612 -17.43 -1.33 10.58
N SER A 613 -17.46 -2.57 10.08
CA SER A 613 -18.17 -3.66 10.74
C SER A 613 -17.31 -4.77 11.32
N LEU A 614 -16.14 -5.08 10.71
CA LEU A 614 -15.39 -6.29 11.02
C LEU A 614 -14.10 -5.96 11.79
N LEU A 615 -13.97 -6.51 12.99
CA LEU A 615 -12.72 -6.54 13.76
C LEU A 615 -11.98 -7.84 13.45
N ILE A 616 -10.76 -7.71 12.96
CA ILE A 616 -9.89 -8.79 12.53
C ILE A 616 -8.83 -9.01 13.58
N CYS A 617 -8.78 -10.22 14.16
CA CYS A 617 -7.85 -10.60 15.21
C CYS A 617 -6.90 -11.67 14.66
N ALA A 618 -5.82 -11.25 14.00
CA ALA A 618 -4.89 -12.15 13.35
C ALA A 618 -4.20 -13.08 14.34
N VAL A 619 -4.16 -14.38 14.02
CA VAL A 619 -3.41 -15.38 14.79
C VAL A 619 -1.96 -15.35 14.33
N THR A 620 -1.10 -14.76 15.14
CA THR A 620 0.30 -14.46 14.78
C THR A 620 1.33 -15.34 15.49
N GLU A 621 0.92 -16.53 15.92
CA GLU A 621 1.79 -17.52 16.53
C GLU A 621 1.40 -18.94 16.09
N PRO A 622 2.34 -19.88 16.02
CA PRO A 622 2.04 -21.27 15.65
C PRO A 622 1.26 -22.00 16.75
N MET A 623 0.31 -22.84 16.35
CA MET A 623 -0.48 -23.66 17.26
C MET A 623 -0.37 -25.15 16.99
N TYR A 624 -0.06 -25.55 15.76
CA TYR A 624 -0.02 -26.95 15.32
C TYR A 624 1.40 -27.43 15.05
N TYR A 625 2.21 -26.62 14.33
CA TYR A 625 3.54 -27.02 13.89
C TYR A 625 4.55 -25.88 14.00
N GLY A 626 5.72 -26.20 14.54
CA GLY A 626 6.93 -25.40 14.40
C GLY A 626 7.69 -25.75 13.12
N PRO A 627 8.87 -25.11 12.87
CA PRO A 627 9.76 -25.47 11.78
C PRO A 627 10.11 -26.96 11.76
N GLU A 628 10.42 -27.50 10.56
CA GLU A 628 10.70 -28.91 10.31
C GLU A 628 9.52 -29.82 10.69
N SER A 629 8.29 -29.32 10.54
CA SER A 629 7.03 -30.00 10.86
C SER A 629 6.96 -30.52 12.30
N THR A 630 7.63 -29.86 13.25
CA THR A 630 7.59 -30.23 14.66
C THR A 630 6.21 -30.01 15.23
N GLU A 631 5.55 -31.06 15.73
CA GLU A 631 4.22 -30.94 16.32
C GLU A 631 4.26 -30.15 17.64
N LEU A 632 3.27 -29.28 17.83
CA LEU A 632 3.11 -28.46 19.03
C LEU A 632 1.91 -28.94 19.85
N ASP A 633 2.13 -29.18 21.13
CA ASP A 633 1.07 -29.44 22.11
C ASP A 633 0.59 -28.09 22.68
N ARG A 634 -0.35 -27.45 21.96
CA ARG A 634 -0.89 -26.13 22.31
C ARG A 634 -2.39 -26.12 22.09
N GLU A 635 -3.14 -25.43 22.96
CA GLU A 635 -4.56 -25.17 22.75
C GLU A 635 -4.77 -24.33 21.49
N LYS A 636 -5.87 -24.59 20.78
CA LYS A 636 -6.24 -23.89 19.53
C LYS A 636 -7.19 -22.75 19.84
N THR A 637 -6.73 -21.86 20.73
CA THR A 637 -7.46 -20.68 21.21
C THR A 637 -6.61 -19.41 21.03
N TRP A 638 -7.26 -18.28 20.90
CA TRP A 638 -6.61 -16.98 20.73
C TRP A 638 -7.26 -15.92 21.62
N GLU A 639 -6.45 -15.09 22.24
CA GLU A 639 -6.91 -13.95 23.02
C GLU A 639 -7.06 -12.73 22.13
N CYS A 640 -8.24 -12.08 22.17
CA CYS A 640 -8.59 -10.91 21.40
C CYS A 640 -9.02 -9.79 22.34
N TYR A 641 -8.69 -8.55 22.00
CA TYR A 641 -9.22 -7.37 22.66
C TYR A 641 -10.46 -6.88 21.91
N LEU A 642 -11.56 -6.72 22.60
CA LEU A 642 -12.79 -6.14 22.06
C LEU A 642 -12.85 -4.67 22.48
N PRO A 643 -12.68 -3.71 21.54
CA PRO A 643 -12.66 -2.28 21.88
C PRO A 643 -13.91 -1.81 22.61
N GLN A 644 -13.71 -0.88 23.56
CA GLN A 644 -14.75 -0.22 24.32
C GLN A 644 -15.57 0.70 23.41
N GLY A 645 -16.84 0.84 23.67
CA GLY A 645 -17.76 1.74 22.95
C GLY A 645 -18.70 1.02 21.99
N ALA A 646 -18.56 -0.28 21.86
CA ALA A 646 -19.47 -1.15 21.12
C ALA A 646 -19.56 -2.53 21.78
N ASP A 647 -20.63 -3.25 21.53
CA ASP A 647 -20.70 -4.68 21.73
C ASP A 647 -20.27 -5.40 20.46
N TRP A 648 -19.92 -6.68 20.57
CA TRP A 648 -19.31 -7.45 19.50
C TRP A 648 -19.95 -8.82 19.37
N TYR A 649 -20.15 -9.28 18.13
CA TYR A 649 -20.59 -10.62 17.81
C TYR A 649 -19.43 -11.44 17.26
N ASP A 650 -19.15 -12.60 17.82
CA ASP A 650 -18.27 -13.58 17.19
C ASP A 650 -18.87 -13.98 15.83
N TYR A 651 -18.12 -13.76 14.76
CA TYR A 651 -18.58 -14.00 13.39
C TYR A 651 -18.96 -15.47 13.14
N TRP A 652 -18.24 -16.41 13.78
CA TRP A 652 -18.42 -17.83 13.54
C TRP A 652 -19.56 -18.44 14.36
N THR A 653 -19.79 -17.98 15.56
CA THR A 653 -20.73 -18.54 16.52
C THR A 653 -21.99 -17.70 16.73
N GLY A 654 -21.98 -16.44 16.34
CA GLY A 654 -23.04 -15.47 16.66
C GLY A 654 -23.10 -15.07 18.14
N LYS A 655 -22.18 -15.53 18.98
CA LYS A 655 -22.14 -15.17 20.39
C LYS A 655 -21.79 -13.71 20.59
N LYS A 656 -22.58 -13.02 21.42
CA LYS A 656 -22.40 -11.60 21.73
C LYS A 656 -21.53 -11.42 22.98
N TYR A 657 -20.65 -10.41 22.92
CA TYR A 657 -19.76 -9.96 23.99
C TYR A 657 -19.89 -8.46 24.20
N GLU A 658 -19.71 -8.00 25.43
CA GLU A 658 -19.53 -6.58 25.73
C GLU A 658 -18.12 -6.12 25.32
N GLY A 659 -17.98 -4.88 24.87
CA GLY A 659 -16.67 -4.27 24.60
C GLY A 659 -15.89 -3.88 25.84
N GLY A 660 -14.63 -3.47 25.67
CA GLY A 660 -13.72 -3.04 26.73
C GLY A 660 -13.08 -4.19 27.50
N GLN A 661 -12.92 -5.37 26.88
CA GLN A 661 -12.37 -6.55 27.53
C GLN A 661 -11.54 -7.44 26.59
N TYR A 662 -10.68 -8.26 27.16
CA TYR A 662 -10.07 -9.40 26.48
C TYR A 662 -10.99 -10.63 26.55
N VAL A 663 -11.08 -11.36 25.45
CA VAL A 663 -11.79 -12.63 25.38
C VAL A 663 -10.89 -13.68 24.73
N THR A 664 -10.97 -14.91 25.24
CA THR A 664 -10.30 -16.06 24.61
C THR A 664 -11.34 -16.87 23.86
N VAL A 665 -11.12 -17.10 22.58
CA VAL A 665 -12.03 -17.81 21.69
C VAL A 665 -11.30 -18.94 20.96
N ASP A 666 -12.06 -19.91 20.47
CA ASP A 666 -11.50 -20.98 19.63
C ASP A 666 -10.95 -20.40 18.32
N ALA A 667 -9.76 -20.85 17.94
CA ALA A 667 -9.07 -20.45 16.73
C ALA A 667 -8.46 -21.67 16.01
N PRO A 668 -9.28 -22.65 15.58
CA PRO A 668 -8.78 -23.75 14.76
C PRO A 668 -8.21 -23.21 13.45
N ILE A 669 -7.46 -24.03 12.72
CA ILE A 669 -6.71 -23.58 11.53
C ILE A 669 -7.58 -22.96 10.42
N ASP A 670 -8.86 -23.21 10.43
CA ASP A 670 -9.82 -22.71 9.45
C ASP A 670 -10.74 -21.58 9.98
N GLN A 671 -10.41 -21.03 11.16
CA GLN A 671 -11.19 -19.98 11.81
C GLN A 671 -10.27 -18.99 12.55
N MET A 672 -9.81 -17.98 11.84
CA MET A 672 -9.24 -16.81 12.50
C MET A 672 -10.34 -16.07 13.25
N PRO A 673 -10.13 -15.61 14.49
CA PRO A 673 -11.14 -14.82 15.21
C PRO A 673 -11.50 -13.54 14.47
N ILE A 674 -12.80 -13.36 14.24
CA ILE A 674 -13.42 -12.19 13.60
C ILE A 674 -14.60 -11.81 14.45
N PHE A 675 -14.73 -10.53 14.77
CA PHE A 675 -15.88 -10.01 15.47
C PHE A 675 -16.62 -8.97 14.63
N VAL A 676 -17.93 -8.97 14.72
CA VAL A 676 -18.77 -7.98 14.04
C VAL A 676 -19.27 -6.98 15.08
N LYS A 677 -19.07 -5.71 14.80
CA LYS A 677 -19.55 -4.64 15.67
C LYS A 677 -21.08 -4.64 15.73
N ALA A 678 -21.66 -4.62 16.92
CA ALA A 678 -23.09 -4.42 17.10
C ALA A 678 -23.52 -3.07 16.48
N GLY A 679 -24.67 -3.05 15.82
CA GLY A 679 -25.04 -1.94 14.95
C GLY A 679 -24.31 -2.01 13.61
N SER A 680 -24.30 -3.17 12.96
CA SER A 680 -23.72 -3.36 11.62
C SER A 680 -24.73 -3.98 10.66
N ILE A 681 -24.61 -3.59 9.40
CA ILE A 681 -25.26 -4.25 8.25
C ILE A 681 -24.14 -4.76 7.36
N LEU A 682 -24.03 -6.08 7.21
CA LEU A 682 -22.99 -6.72 6.40
C LEU A 682 -23.63 -7.35 5.16
N PRO A 683 -23.54 -6.72 3.98
CA PRO A 683 -24.06 -7.31 2.75
C PRO A 683 -23.12 -8.39 2.23
N VAL A 684 -23.64 -9.57 1.94
CA VAL A 684 -22.88 -10.73 1.48
C VAL A 684 -23.56 -11.43 0.31
N ALA A 685 -22.79 -12.18 -0.48
CA ALA A 685 -23.27 -12.95 -1.61
C ALA A 685 -22.68 -14.37 -1.59
N ASP A 686 -23.44 -15.34 -2.07
CA ASP A 686 -23.00 -16.74 -2.14
C ASP A 686 -22.64 -17.13 -3.57
N GLY A 687 -21.76 -18.14 -3.71
CA GLY A 687 -21.48 -18.82 -4.97
C GLY A 687 -20.60 -18.09 -5.97
N LEU A 688 -19.99 -16.96 -5.59
CA LEU A 688 -19.11 -16.22 -6.50
C LEU A 688 -17.78 -16.96 -6.73
N THR A 689 -17.37 -17.07 -8.00
CA THR A 689 -16.08 -17.63 -8.42
C THR A 689 -15.14 -16.58 -9.02
N TYR A 690 -15.67 -15.38 -9.31
CA TYR A 690 -14.93 -14.17 -9.70
C TYR A 690 -15.70 -12.90 -9.26
N ALA A 691 -15.01 -11.80 -9.10
CA ALA A 691 -15.56 -10.60 -8.44
C ALA A 691 -16.72 -9.94 -9.20
N SER A 692 -16.69 -9.97 -10.54
CA SER A 692 -17.75 -9.40 -11.38
C SER A 692 -18.93 -10.34 -11.63
N GLN A 693 -18.91 -11.58 -11.09
CA GLN A 693 -19.98 -12.53 -11.23
C GLN A 693 -21.25 -12.01 -10.53
N LYS A 694 -22.38 -12.17 -11.18
CA LYS A 694 -23.67 -11.94 -10.54
C LYS A 694 -23.96 -13.04 -9.52
N PRO A 695 -24.42 -12.69 -8.31
CA PRO A 695 -24.88 -13.69 -7.34
C PRO A 695 -26.01 -14.58 -7.90
N GLU A 696 -25.97 -15.86 -7.63
CA GLU A 696 -27.04 -16.80 -8.05
C GLU A 696 -28.35 -16.62 -7.26
N GLY A 697 -28.29 -15.97 -6.10
CA GLY A 697 -29.40 -15.69 -5.21
C GLY A 697 -29.43 -14.24 -4.75
N PRO A 698 -30.27 -13.93 -3.75
CA PRO A 698 -30.33 -12.59 -3.18
C PRO A 698 -29.01 -12.21 -2.50
N VAL A 699 -28.70 -10.91 -2.50
CA VAL A 699 -27.68 -10.37 -1.59
C VAL A 699 -28.26 -10.40 -0.19
N LYS A 700 -27.61 -11.14 0.72
CA LYS A 700 -28.04 -11.24 2.11
C LYS A 700 -27.53 -10.02 2.88
N LEU A 701 -28.43 -9.38 3.58
CA LEU A 701 -28.15 -8.25 4.46
C LEU A 701 -28.12 -8.76 5.90
N MET A 702 -26.91 -9.10 6.37
CA MET A 702 -26.68 -9.62 7.71
C MET A 702 -26.73 -8.47 8.72
N VAL A 703 -27.75 -8.40 9.53
CA VAL A 703 -27.92 -7.35 10.56
C VAL A 703 -27.45 -7.88 11.91
N TYR A 704 -26.58 -7.12 12.55
CA TYR A 704 -26.07 -7.38 13.90
C TYR A 704 -26.62 -6.32 14.86
N PRO A 705 -27.72 -6.59 15.59
CA PRO A 705 -28.41 -5.62 16.42
C PRO A 705 -27.57 -5.11 17.61
N GLY A 706 -27.98 -3.99 18.19
CA GLY A 706 -27.38 -3.41 19.40
C GLY A 706 -27.08 -1.92 19.28
N ALA A 707 -27.17 -1.35 18.09
CA ALA A 707 -27.16 0.08 17.79
C ALA A 707 -27.75 0.31 16.40
N ASP A 708 -28.16 1.55 16.12
CA ASP A 708 -28.53 1.98 14.78
C ASP A 708 -27.35 1.84 13.82
N ALA A 709 -27.63 1.49 12.56
CA ALA A 709 -26.59 1.31 11.54
C ALA A 709 -27.02 1.86 10.18
N GLU A 710 -26.03 2.32 9.43
CA GLU A 710 -26.19 2.69 8.02
C GLU A 710 -25.06 2.04 7.21
N PHE A 711 -25.39 1.61 5.99
CA PHE A 711 -24.41 1.14 5.02
C PHE A 711 -24.86 1.51 3.62
N THR A 712 -23.94 1.94 2.75
CA THR A 712 -24.24 2.26 1.35
C THR A 712 -23.61 1.23 0.44
N LEU A 713 -24.44 0.45 -0.24
CA LEU A 713 -24.01 -0.42 -1.33
C LEU A 713 -23.61 0.44 -2.54
N TYR A 714 -22.52 0.06 -3.18
CA TYR A 714 -22.02 0.69 -4.39
C TYR A 714 -21.90 -0.33 -5.52
N GLU A 715 -22.30 0.08 -6.71
CA GLU A 715 -22.25 -0.72 -7.93
C GLU A 715 -21.89 0.14 -9.14
N ASP A 716 -21.08 -0.41 -10.04
CA ASP A 716 -20.75 0.15 -11.33
C ASP A 716 -20.38 -0.94 -12.35
N GLU A 717 -19.88 -0.56 -13.52
CA GLU A 717 -19.45 -1.51 -14.56
C GLU A 717 -18.18 -2.30 -14.22
N GLY A 718 -17.44 -1.92 -13.17
CA GLY A 718 -16.33 -2.68 -12.56
C GLY A 718 -14.95 -2.46 -13.20
N ASN A 719 -14.82 -2.11 -14.46
CA ASN A 719 -13.52 -2.09 -15.13
C ASN A 719 -13.21 -0.84 -15.96
N ASN A 720 -14.18 0.03 -16.22
CA ASN A 720 -14.01 1.25 -17.00
C ASN A 720 -14.14 2.51 -16.15
N TYR A 721 -14.00 3.68 -16.78
CA TYR A 721 -14.09 4.98 -16.11
C TYR A 721 -15.45 5.67 -16.27
N ASN A 722 -16.50 4.96 -16.69
CA ASN A 722 -17.84 5.54 -16.86
C ASN A 722 -18.43 6.04 -15.53
N PHE A 723 -18.01 5.49 -14.40
CA PHE A 723 -18.39 5.98 -13.07
C PHE A 723 -18.04 7.46 -12.84
N GLU A 724 -16.96 7.97 -13.44
CA GLU A 724 -16.59 9.40 -13.38
C GLU A 724 -17.62 10.28 -14.09
N LYS A 725 -18.38 9.70 -15.01
CA LYS A 725 -19.48 10.35 -15.78
C LYS A 725 -20.84 10.10 -15.13
N GLY A 726 -20.88 9.55 -13.90
CA GLY A 726 -22.09 9.26 -13.16
C GLY A 726 -22.72 7.88 -13.43
N ALA A 727 -22.03 7.00 -14.19
CA ALA A 727 -22.51 5.64 -14.45
C ALA A 727 -22.17 4.70 -13.28
N TYR A 728 -22.89 4.86 -12.19
CA TYR A 728 -22.87 4.00 -11.00
C TYR A 728 -24.20 4.07 -10.28
N ALA A 729 -24.43 3.14 -9.36
CA ALA A 729 -25.61 3.13 -8.52
C ALA A 729 -25.26 2.93 -7.05
N THR A 730 -26.06 3.51 -6.17
CA THR A 730 -25.96 3.34 -4.73
C THR A 730 -27.29 2.95 -4.13
N THR A 731 -27.27 2.09 -3.10
CA THR A 731 -28.44 1.71 -2.31
C THR A 731 -28.14 1.92 -0.84
N LYS A 732 -28.88 2.80 -0.19
CA LYS A 732 -28.70 3.03 1.25
C LYS A 732 -29.49 2.00 2.06
N LEU A 733 -28.81 1.41 3.04
CA LEU A 733 -29.34 0.45 4.01
C LEU A 733 -29.35 1.12 5.37
N ILE A 734 -30.49 1.05 6.08
CA ILE A 734 -30.65 1.70 7.40
C ILE A 734 -31.27 0.71 8.36
N TRP A 735 -30.59 0.43 9.46
CA TRP A 735 -31.11 -0.33 10.58
C TRP A 735 -31.53 0.59 11.71
N ASN A 736 -32.79 0.50 12.14
CA ASN A 736 -33.30 1.15 13.33
C ASN A 736 -33.37 0.11 14.46
N ASP A 737 -32.44 0.16 15.39
CA ASP A 737 -32.29 -0.86 16.43
C ASP A 737 -33.47 -0.88 17.40
N GLN A 738 -34.00 0.28 17.76
CA GLN A 738 -35.16 0.38 18.68
C GLN A 738 -36.41 -0.27 18.09
N LYS A 739 -36.60 -0.15 16.76
CA LYS A 739 -37.75 -0.73 16.08
C LYS A 739 -37.52 -2.18 15.63
N GLY A 740 -36.27 -2.60 15.51
CA GLY A 740 -35.87 -3.86 14.91
C GLY A 740 -36.25 -3.94 13.43
N GLU A 741 -36.06 -2.84 12.68
CA GLU A 741 -36.47 -2.71 11.29
C GLU A 741 -35.30 -2.32 10.39
N LEU A 742 -35.08 -3.08 9.32
CA LEU A 742 -34.16 -2.75 8.23
C LEU A 742 -34.93 -2.03 7.11
N THR A 743 -34.47 -0.89 6.70
CA THR A 743 -34.95 -0.17 5.52
C THR A 743 -33.91 -0.28 4.40
N VAL A 744 -34.34 -0.75 3.23
CA VAL A 744 -33.58 -0.71 1.99
C VAL A 744 -34.18 0.42 1.16
N GLU A 745 -33.44 1.52 0.99
CA GLU A 745 -33.90 2.66 0.20
C GLU A 745 -33.92 2.32 -1.29
N GLU A 746 -34.64 3.13 -2.06
CA GLU A 746 -34.65 3.04 -3.51
C GLU A 746 -33.23 3.28 -4.08
N ARG A 747 -32.82 2.40 -4.99
CA ARG A 747 -31.51 2.46 -5.66
C ARG A 747 -31.38 3.73 -6.49
N GLN A 748 -30.35 4.50 -6.25
CA GLN A 748 -30.06 5.77 -6.92
C GLN A 748 -28.98 5.59 -7.99
N GLY A 749 -29.18 6.18 -9.16
CA GLY A 749 -28.25 6.10 -10.28
C GLY A 749 -28.46 4.89 -11.20
N SER A 750 -27.65 4.78 -12.22
CA SER A 750 -27.69 3.69 -13.20
C SER A 750 -26.38 3.57 -13.95
N PHE A 751 -26.09 2.40 -14.50
CA PHE A 751 -24.95 2.12 -15.35
C PHE A 751 -25.30 1.04 -16.38
N ASP A 752 -24.50 0.89 -17.42
CA ASP A 752 -24.74 -0.13 -18.44
C ASP A 752 -24.58 -1.54 -17.89
N GLY A 753 -25.49 -2.43 -18.26
CA GLY A 753 -25.53 -3.80 -17.71
C GLY A 753 -26.03 -3.90 -16.28
N MET A 754 -26.56 -2.81 -15.68
CA MET A 754 -27.17 -2.85 -14.37
C MET A 754 -28.38 -3.79 -14.35
N GLU A 755 -28.39 -4.74 -13.42
CA GLU A 755 -29.47 -5.70 -13.26
C GLU A 755 -30.24 -5.48 -11.95
N ASP A 756 -31.44 -6.03 -11.87
CA ASP A 756 -32.20 -6.03 -10.63
C ASP A 756 -31.52 -6.92 -9.59
N ILE A 757 -31.42 -6.42 -8.36
CA ILE A 757 -30.92 -7.14 -7.20
C ILE A 757 -32.07 -7.43 -6.24
N SER A 758 -32.19 -8.66 -5.81
CA SER A 758 -33.04 -9.02 -4.68
C SER A 758 -32.23 -9.05 -3.39
N TYR A 759 -32.88 -8.70 -2.29
CA TYR A 759 -32.26 -8.68 -0.96
C TYR A 759 -32.97 -9.65 -0.04
N GLU A 760 -32.22 -10.29 0.84
CA GLU A 760 -32.72 -11.12 1.94
C GLU A 760 -32.20 -10.57 3.26
N GLU A 761 -33.10 -10.21 4.17
CA GLU A 761 -32.73 -9.75 5.51
C GLU A 761 -32.45 -10.96 6.41
N VAL A 762 -31.33 -10.93 7.10
CA VAL A 762 -30.94 -11.94 8.10
C VAL A 762 -30.52 -11.24 9.39
N ILE A 763 -31.29 -11.38 10.43
CA ILE A 763 -30.99 -10.82 11.76
C ILE A 763 -30.28 -11.88 12.60
N ILE A 764 -29.09 -11.53 13.15
CA ILE A 764 -28.24 -12.42 13.94
C ILE A 764 -28.67 -12.41 15.43
#